data_7944fb9039dec6558ded3887200e13cd
#
_entry.id   7944fb9039dec6558ded3887200e13cd
#
_cell.length_a   1.000
_cell.length_b   1.000
_cell.length_c   1.000
_cell.angle_alpha   90.00
_cell.angle_beta   90.00
_cell.angle_gamma   90.00
#
_symmetry.space_group_name_H-M   'P 1'
#
loop_
_entity.id
_entity.type
_entity.pdbx_description
1 polymer ?
#
loop_
_entity_poly.entity_id
_entity_poly.type
_entity_poly.pdbx_seq_one_letter_code
_entity_poly.pdbx_strand_id
1 'polypeptide(L)'
;MDKERTKRRILEKTERISGALQSRKFVCITLLFLLGTLAIPAQTAIVYGQVTDGQTGEPIAGAWVSAAKGNKGTASDADGHYTLNLQGLKRAQLTCQYLGYRTERCDIALRDSVCCNIRMKSVETVLGGVTVTTHSEMRKLRESAMPISVIGQRQLQGTASNINDVLARTVGVTIRNTGGMGSASRISVRGLEGKRMGMFIDDTQMSQLSNFVALNDIPTSIIERIEVYKGIVPYKFGGSALGGAVNVVTKEYPPVYFDFSYEVGSFNTHQLSTILKRTDRKSGLQFGIGGVISYAKNNYKMALANLDGRIVERDHDRFKKIMGGMSVKATKWWFDEVKWELVLTRTRQEIQGIDLNVREAYNHSTSYVTALTLKRKNFFLDGLDFDFDAGYVIGKYGLCDKAMHRYDWDGRVLPPVSPFGGEQNNFASDGDNRSNELIVKCNMGYTIDMHHALNLNIYADHNSLHPNDSLMDKSLGFRANFPSKMKTMTVGLSYDLTLFNGRFQNAFTLKDFLFSSRSRSIDIYSVKEPQPVKTSKNYIGFSDAIRYKFTNDLMLKASFNSEVRIPTSEELIGNGYSILASPALKPERTSGVNLGLLYRHIKADGGLIEVELNGFYNQLEDMIRFTPDMIPTMARYRNFGSVRTKGIELEAKGDICPLLYLYANGTYQDLRDVRKTIPGTEVENPTRNMRIPNVPYLLANFGAELHKENLFGGSGQNTRLLFDASYIHQYFYDFEVSKYQERKIPTSMTMDAALEHSFCNDRWIITLKAKNLTNRRVLSEFNRPLPGRYIGIKIRYLFK
;
A
#
# COMPACT_ATOMS: atom_id res chain seq x y z
N MET A 1 72.66 -3.84 17.97
CA MET A 1 72.81 -3.91 16.49
C MET A 1 71.65 -4.54 15.75
N ASP A 2 70.70 -5.23 16.41
CA ASP A 2 69.65 -5.92 15.70
C ASP A 2 68.37 -5.10 15.45
N LYS A 3 68.17 -4.01 16.20
CA LYS A 3 66.95 -3.15 16.00
C LYS A 3 67.05 -2.18 14.81
N GLU A 4 68.23 -1.82 14.39
CA GLU A 4 68.47 -0.96 13.22
C GLU A 4 68.39 -1.70 11.88
N ARG A 5 68.83 -2.99 11.86
CA ARG A 5 68.68 -3.82 10.66
C ARG A 5 67.25 -4.16 10.31
N THR A 6 66.42 -4.31 11.33
CA THR A 6 64.97 -4.58 11.14
C THR A 6 64.19 -3.33 10.66
N LYS A 7 64.56 -2.14 11.13
CA LYS A 7 63.93 -0.88 10.64
C LYS A 7 64.33 -0.58 9.19
N ARG A 8 65.56 -0.82 8.76
CA ARG A 8 65.96 -0.65 7.35
C ARG A 8 65.23 -1.62 6.40
N ARG A 9 65.06 -2.87 6.79
CA ARG A 9 64.31 -3.84 5.97
C ARG A 9 62.83 -3.51 5.84
N ILE A 10 62.20 -2.87 6.86
CA ILE A 10 60.82 -2.45 6.81
C ILE A 10 60.67 -1.20 5.94
N LEU A 11 61.58 -0.23 5.99
CA LEU A 11 61.58 0.95 5.13
C LEU A 11 61.79 0.60 3.64
N GLU A 12 62.76 -0.29 3.33
CA GLU A 12 62.96 -0.73 1.93
C GLU A 12 61.79 -1.56 1.36
N LYS A 13 61.06 -2.29 2.23
CA LYS A 13 59.81 -2.98 1.80
C LYS A 13 58.68 -2.03 1.59
N THR A 14 58.57 -0.93 2.37
CA THR A 14 57.50 0.08 2.26
C THR A 14 57.68 0.95 1.02
N GLU A 15 58.94 1.30 0.68
CA GLU A 15 59.26 2.04 -0.56
C GLU A 15 59.03 1.21 -1.82
N ARG A 16 59.33 -0.12 -1.81
CA ARG A 16 58.99 -1.00 -2.96
C ARG A 16 57.51 -1.20 -3.17
N ILE A 17 56.71 -1.21 -2.09
CA ILE A 17 55.25 -1.32 -2.19
C ILE A 17 54.65 0.02 -2.64
N SER A 18 55.16 1.18 -2.21
CA SER A 18 54.76 2.49 -2.65
C SER A 18 55.05 2.75 -4.15
N GLY A 19 56.24 2.35 -4.62
CA GLY A 19 56.60 2.44 -6.03
C GLY A 19 55.76 1.56 -6.97
N ALA A 20 55.39 0.35 -6.49
CA ALA A 20 54.53 -0.57 -7.27
C ALA A 20 53.05 -0.11 -7.33
N LEU A 21 52.58 0.61 -6.31
CA LEU A 21 51.24 1.21 -6.31
C LEU A 21 51.13 2.46 -7.18
N GLN A 22 52.22 3.26 -7.24
CA GLN A 22 52.25 4.42 -8.13
C GLN A 22 52.33 4.03 -9.61
N SER A 23 53.07 3.01 -9.97
CA SER A 23 53.20 2.54 -11.36
C SER A 23 51.88 1.88 -11.85
N ARG A 24 51.15 1.18 -10.96
CA ARG A 24 49.81 0.64 -11.32
C ARG A 24 48.75 1.71 -11.50
N LYS A 25 48.79 2.81 -10.72
CA LYS A 25 47.89 3.95 -10.93
C LYS A 25 48.19 4.67 -12.23
N PHE A 26 49.46 4.80 -12.61
CA PHE A 26 49.82 5.43 -13.89
C PHE A 26 49.41 4.57 -15.09
N VAL A 27 49.56 3.25 -15.01
CA VAL A 27 49.14 2.32 -16.09
C VAL A 27 47.59 2.31 -16.21
N CYS A 28 46.86 2.35 -15.12
CA CYS A 28 45.39 2.45 -15.16
C CYS A 28 44.90 3.79 -15.72
N ILE A 29 45.54 4.90 -15.38
CA ILE A 29 45.21 6.23 -15.91
C ILE A 29 45.59 6.33 -17.39
N THR A 30 46.69 5.74 -17.84
CA THR A 30 47.10 5.72 -19.24
C THR A 30 46.23 4.78 -20.08
N LEU A 31 45.74 3.66 -19.53
CA LEU A 31 44.74 2.81 -20.19
C LEU A 31 43.37 3.49 -20.27
N LEU A 32 42.96 4.26 -19.25
CA LEU A 32 41.73 5.06 -19.35
C LEU A 32 41.83 6.19 -20.37
N PHE A 33 42.99 6.81 -20.55
CA PHE A 33 43.22 7.81 -21.62
C PHE A 33 43.34 7.22 -23.02
N LEU A 34 43.88 5.98 -23.19
CA LEU A 34 43.91 5.31 -24.48
C LEU A 34 42.55 4.75 -24.93
N LEU A 35 41.66 4.42 -23.99
CA LEU A 35 40.28 4.02 -24.29
C LEU A 35 39.36 5.22 -24.63
N GLY A 36 39.80 6.44 -24.33
CA GLY A 36 39.07 7.69 -24.63
C GLY A 36 39.24 8.22 -26.05
N THR A 37 40.10 7.64 -26.89
CA THR A 37 40.42 8.21 -28.19
C THR A 37 39.88 7.42 -29.40
N LEU A 38 38.97 6.48 -29.20
CA LEU A 38 38.22 5.83 -30.30
C LEU A 38 36.74 6.19 -30.28
N ALA A 39 36.41 7.44 -29.97
CA ALA A 39 35.10 7.97 -30.31
C ALA A 39 35.09 8.39 -31.76
N ILE A 40 34.70 7.49 -32.65
CA ILE A 40 34.19 7.86 -33.96
C ILE A 40 32.99 8.77 -33.73
N PRO A 41 32.97 10.01 -34.24
CA PRO A 41 31.78 10.86 -34.08
C PRO A 41 30.64 10.19 -34.80
N ALA A 42 29.74 9.54 -34.04
CA ALA A 42 28.45 9.14 -34.58
C ALA A 42 27.74 10.44 -34.97
N GLN A 43 27.38 10.60 -36.23
CA GLN A 43 26.57 11.72 -36.71
C GLN A 43 25.29 11.77 -35.84
N THR A 44 25.21 12.73 -34.94
CA THR A 44 24.05 12.96 -34.05
C THR A 44 23.06 13.82 -34.81
N ALA A 45 21.94 13.27 -35.20
CA ALA A 45 20.81 14.03 -35.73
C ALA A 45 19.89 14.43 -34.59
N ILE A 46 19.76 15.71 -34.34
CA ILE A 46 18.85 16.26 -33.32
C ILE A 46 17.57 16.71 -34.01
N VAL A 47 16.42 16.18 -33.52
CA VAL A 47 15.11 16.67 -33.96
C VAL A 47 14.50 17.48 -32.81
N TYR A 48 14.08 18.68 -33.11
CA TYR A 48 13.44 19.57 -32.16
C TYR A 48 12.23 20.25 -32.82
N GLY A 49 11.34 20.78 -31.97
CA GLY A 49 10.13 21.44 -32.45
C GLY A 49 9.17 21.74 -31.34
N GLN A 50 7.99 22.19 -31.70
CA GLN A 50 6.91 22.50 -30.77
C GLN A 50 5.67 21.67 -31.11
N VAL A 51 5.00 21.15 -30.10
CA VAL A 51 3.70 20.48 -30.20
C VAL A 51 2.63 21.48 -29.82
N THR A 52 1.66 21.73 -30.69
CA THR A 52 0.58 22.69 -30.48
C THR A 52 -0.77 22.09 -30.81
N ASP A 53 -1.82 22.59 -30.18
CA ASP A 53 -3.20 22.31 -30.56
C ASP A 53 -3.49 22.91 -31.94
N GLY A 54 -4.07 22.12 -32.82
CA GLY A 54 -4.35 22.50 -34.21
C GLY A 54 -5.48 23.53 -34.36
N GLN A 55 -6.36 23.68 -33.36
CA GLN A 55 -7.49 24.61 -33.35
C GLN A 55 -7.18 25.90 -32.60
N THR A 56 -6.59 25.79 -31.38
CA THR A 56 -6.32 26.95 -30.52
C THR A 56 -4.91 27.53 -30.74
N GLY A 57 -3.98 26.75 -31.31
CA GLY A 57 -2.57 27.14 -31.43
C GLY A 57 -1.81 27.11 -30.10
N GLU A 58 -2.45 26.75 -28.99
CA GLU A 58 -1.81 26.65 -27.69
C GLU A 58 -0.78 25.52 -27.61
N PRO A 59 0.34 25.67 -26.89
CA PRO A 59 1.31 24.62 -26.70
C PRO A 59 0.75 23.45 -25.88
N ILE A 60 1.08 22.23 -26.28
CA ILE A 60 0.69 21.02 -25.56
C ILE A 60 1.89 20.52 -24.77
N ALA A 61 1.81 20.61 -23.47
CA ALA A 61 2.82 20.07 -22.54
C ALA A 61 2.60 18.59 -22.29
N GLY A 62 3.68 17.79 -22.25
CA GLY A 62 3.63 16.37 -21.97
C GLY A 62 3.22 15.49 -23.14
N ALA A 63 3.13 16.03 -24.36
CA ALA A 63 2.91 15.23 -25.56
C ALA A 63 4.14 14.33 -25.82
N TRP A 64 3.90 13.04 -26.01
CA TRP A 64 4.95 12.06 -26.24
C TRP A 64 5.34 12.00 -27.70
N VAL A 65 6.57 12.43 -28.02
CA VAL A 65 7.14 12.35 -29.35
C VAL A 65 8.16 11.24 -29.41
N SER A 66 7.94 10.25 -30.28
CA SER A 66 8.82 9.08 -30.40
C SER A 66 9.14 8.78 -31.86
N ALA A 67 10.28 8.14 -32.10
CA ALA A 67 10.66 7.66 -33.40
C ALA A 67 10.47 6.15 -33.52
N ALA A 68 9.79 5.69 -34.56
CA ALA A 68 9.49 4.28 -34.80
C ALA A 68 10.73 3.40 -34.99
N LYS A 69 11.82 3.97 -35.51
CA LYS A 69 13.13 3.31 -35.60
C LYS A 69 14.07 3.96 -34.59
N GLY A 70 14.54 3.18 -33.58
CA GLY A 70 15.48 3.63 -32.57
C GLY A 70 14.95 3.66 -31.16
N ASN A 71 13.66 3.36 -30.93
CA ASN A 71 12.97 3.26 -29.64
C ASN A 71 13.23 4.43 -28.68
N LYS A 72 13.48 5.62 -29.22
CA LYS A 72 13.71 6.85 -28.47
C LYS A 72 12.47 7.72 -28.51
N GLY A 73 12.13 8.31 -27.38
CA GLY A 73 11.02 9.23 -27.26
C GLY A 73 11.28 10.27 -26.17
N THR A 74 10.63 11.41 -26.28
CA THR A 74 10.69 12.51 -25.32
C THR A 74 9.30 13.09 -25.13
N ALA A 75 9.03 13.68 -23.97
CA ALA A 75 7.82 14.45 -23.76
C ALA A 75 8.08 15.93 -24.05
N SER A 76 7.07 16.62 -24.57
CA SER A 76 7.14 18.08 -24.71
C SER A 76 7.12 18.77 -23.33
N ASP A 77 7.84 19.88 -23.21
CA ASP A 77 7.87 20.70 -22.00
C ASP A 77 6.60 21.56 -21.85
N ALA A 78 6.60 22.45 -20.85
CA ALA A 78 5.45 23.30 -20.53
C ALA A 78 5.06 24.27 -21.66
N ASP A 79 6.00 24.62 -22.53
CA ASP A 79 5.80 25.49 -23.69
C ASP A 79 5.62 24.67 -24.98
N GLY A 80 5.42 23.33 -24.84
CA GLY A 80 5.20 22.42 -25.93
C GLY A 80 6.48 22.04 -26.70
N HIS A 81 7.66 22.50 -26.31
CA HIS A 81 8.89 22.19 -27.02
C HIS A 81 9.38 20.79 -26.70
N TYR A 82 9.99 20.16 -27.69
CA TYR A 82 10.62 18.84 -27.54
C TYR A 82 11.96 18.78 -28.26
N THR A 83 12.84 17.94 -27.77
CA THR A 83 14.14 17.64 -28.41
C THR A 83 14.38 16.14 -28.33
N LEU A 84 14.63 15.51 -29.47
CA LEU A 84 14.86 14.08 -29.62
C LEU A 84 16.19 13.84 -30.36
N ASN A 85 17.10 13.12 -29.75
CA ASN A 85 18.39 12.79 -30.30
C ASN A 85 18.33 11.42 -30.99
N LEU A 86 18.42 11.40 -32.31
CA LEU A 86 18.35 10.21 -33.18
C LEU A 86 19.72 9.95 -33.80
N GLN A 87 20.45 8.97 -33.31
CA GLN A 87 21.76 8.59 -33.81
C GLN A 87 21.66 7.58 -34.98
N GLY A 88 22.43 7.80 -36.02
CA GLY A 88 22.67 6.82 -37.08
C GLY A 88 21.51 6.58 -38.07
N LEU A 89 20.44 7.39 -38.03
CA LEU A 89 19.30 7.28 -38.93
C LEU A 89 19.35 8.37 -40.01
N LYS A 90 19.10 8.02 -41.29
CA LYS A 90 18.96 8.96 -42.39
C LYS A 90 17.53 9.45 -42.60
N ARG A 91 16.54 8.71 -42.12
CA ARG A 91 15.11 9.04 -42.10
C ARG A 91 14.45 8.45 -40.90
N ALA A 92 13.52 9.16 -40.29
CA ALA A 92 12.71 8.67 -39.19
C ALA A 92 11.26 9.12 -39.34
N GLN A 93 10.35 8.27 -38.92
CA GLN A 93 8.94 8.62 -38.73
C GLN A 93 8.76 8.97 -37.25
N LEU A 94 8.43 10.22 -36.97
CA LEU A 94 8.04 10.66 -35.65
C LEU A 94 6.56 10.35 -35.43
N THR A 95 6.23 9.86 -34.25
CA THR A 95 4.87 9.65 -33.79
C THR A 95 4.66 10.50 -32.56
N CYS A 96 3.71 11.42 -32.63
CA CYS A 96 3.32 12.24 -31.50
C CYS A 96 1.97 11.77 -30.96
N GLN A 97 1.93 11.54 -29.67
CA GLN A 97 0.75 11.06 -28.96
C GLN A 97 0.49 11.96 -27.75
N TYR A 98 -0.75 12.41 -27.62
CA TYR A 98 -1.21 13.12 -26.43
C TYR A 98 -2.67 12.79 -26.19
N LEU A 99 -3.05 12.83 -24.92
CA LEU A 99 -4.39 12.50 -24.49
C LEU A 99 -5.42 13.49 -25.05
N GLY A 100 -6.52 12.97 -25.59
CA GLY A 100 -7.55 13.80 -26.21
C GLY A 100 -7.20 14.30 -27.61
N TYR A 101 -6.11 13.84 -28.17
CA TYR A 101 -5.67 14.18 -29.54
C TYR A 101 -5.46 12.94 -30.40
N ARG A 102 -5.70 13.08 -31.71
CA ARG A 102 -5.32 12.05 -32.66
C ARG A 102 -3.82 11.92 -32.75
N THR A 103 -3.33 10.66 -32.81
CA THR A 103 -1.91 10.39 -33.05
C THR A 103 -1.49 10.96 -34.36
N GLU A 104 -0.56 11.93 -34.35
CA GLU A 104 0.02 12.52 -35.55
C GLU A 104 1.35 11.84 -35.89
N ARG A 105 1.61 11.67 -37.20
CA ARG A 105 2.85 11.08 -37.74
C ARG A 105 3.49 12.03 -38.69
N CYS A 106 4.82 12.22 -38.54
CA CYS A 106 5.60 13.10 -39.35
C CYS A 106 6.83 12.32 -39.87
N ASP A 107 6.97 12.19 -41.19
CA ASP A 107 8.16 11.59 -41.82
C ASP A 107 9.20 12.68 -42.04
N ILE A 108 10.38 12.51 -41.47
CA ILE A 108 11.48 13.47 -41.56
C ILE A 108 12.76 12.86 -42.14
N ALA A 109 13.41 13.63 -43.00
CA ALA A 109 14.76 13.33 -43.46
C ALA A 109 15.74 13.95 -42.45
N LEU A 110 16.57 13.10 -41.84
CA LEU A 110 17.49 13.52 -40.80
C LEU A 110 18.79 14.06 -41.39
N ARG A 111 19.10 15.29 -40.98
CA ARG A 111 20.38 15.99 -41.16
C ARG A 111 20.89 16.35 -39.78
N ASP A 112 21.94 17.13 -39.62
CA ASP A 112 22.56 17.47 -38.33
C ASP A 112 21.58 18.03 -37.26
N SER A 113 20.62 18.84 -37.70
CA SER A 113 19.48 19.26 -36.86
C SER A 113 18.24 19.53 -37.71
N VAL A 114 17.08 19.06 -37.31
CA VAL A 114 15.81 19.19 -38.05
C VAL A 114 14.73 19.74 -37.10
N CYS A 115 14.10 20.87 -37.50
CA CYS A 115 12.93 21.37 -36.83
C CYS A 115 11.67 20.70 -37.39
N CYS A 116 10.83 20.11 -36.50
CA CYS A 116 9.56 19.52 -36.85
C CYS A 116 8.49 19.99 -35.84
N ASN A 117 7.69 20.97 -36.23
CA ASN A 117 6.55 21.39 -35.43
C ASN A 117 5.34 20.49 -35.71
N ILE A 118 4.71 20.00 -34.66
CA ILE A 118 3.61 19.04 -34.73
C ILE A 118 2.33 19.73 -34.27
N ARG A 119 1.32 19.78 -35.12
CA ARG A 119 -0.02 20.27 -34.81
C ARG A 119 -0.95 19.11 -34.58
N MET A 120 -1.39 18.92 -33.34
CA MET A 120 -2.29 17.83 -32.96
C MET A 120 -3.73 18.22 -33.11
N LYS A 121 -4.55 17.36 -33.70
CA LYS A 121 -5.99 17.56 -33.81
C LYS A 121 -6.68 16.96 -32.59
N SER A 122 -7.44 17.77 -31.86
CA SER A 122 -8.24 17.25 -30.74
C SER A 122 -9.29 16.25 -31.24
N VAL A 123 -9.47 15.19 -30.50
CA VAL A 123 -10.59 14.26 -30.72
C VAL A 123 -11.69 14.73 -29.78
N GLU A 124 -12.74 15.30 -30.31
CA GLU A 124 -13.98 15.46 -29.55
C GLU A 124 -14.57 14.07 -29.26
N THR A 125 -14.05 13.43 -28.26
CA THR A 125 -14.65 12.24 -27.67
C THR A 125 -15.01 12.64 -26.26
N VAL A 126 -16.30 12.92 -26.05
CA VAL A 126 -16.91 13.01 -24.74
C VAL A 126 -16.84 11.61 -24.12
N LEU A 127 -15.73 11.28 -23.55
CA LEU A 127 -15.56 10.13 -22.68
C LEU A 127 -15.39 10.66 -21.26
N GLY A 128 -16.29 10.26 -20.41
CA GLY A 128 -16.22 10.58 -18.99
C GLY A 128 -14.80 10.41 -18.46
N GLY A 129 -14.27 11.47 -17.95
CA GLY A 129 -12.96 11.82 -17.42
C GLY A 129 -11.99 10.74 -16.93
N VAL A 130 -11.66 9.73 -17.73
CA VAL A 130 -10.60 8.76 -17.42
C VAL A 130 -9.48 8.93 -18.40
N THR A 131 -8.35 9.38 -17.90
CA THR A 131 -7.17 9.73 -18.69
C THR A 131 -6.55 8.48 -19.33
N VAL A 132 -6.28 8.49 -20.64
CA VAL A 132 -5.66 7.39 -21.41
C VAL A 132 -4.26 7.00 -20.88
N THR A 133 -3.53 7.92 -20.25
CA THR A 133 -2.28 7.64 -19.53
C THR A 133 -2.48 6.65 -18.39
N THR A 134 -3.50 6.83 -17.57
CA THR A 134 -3.86 5.95 -16.46
C THR A 134 -4.21 4.55 -16.94
N HIS A 135 -4.97 4.44 -18.04
CA HIS A 135 -5.25 3.12 -18.64
C HIS A 135 -4.00 2.44 -19.16
N SER A 136 -3.07 3.18 -19.74
CA SER A 136 -1.78 2.65 -20.18
C SER A 136 -0.93 2.12 -19.03
N GLU A 137 -0.87 2.85 -17.90
CA GLU A 137 -0.14 2.42 -16.70
C GLU A 137 -0.78 1.22 -16.02
N MET A 138 -2.11 1.25 -15.82
CA MET A 138 -2.84 0.09 -15.28
C MET A 138 -2.63 -1.16 -16.16
N ARG A 139 -2.60 -0.99 -17.49
CA ARG A 139 -2.31 -2.07 -18.41
C ARG A 139 -0.89 -2.62 -18.20
N LYS A 140 0.13 -1.75 -18.15
CA LYS A 140 1.52 -2.15 -17.90
C LYS A 140 1.68 -2.91 -16.60
N LEU A 141 1.03 -2.45 -15.53
CA LEU A 141 1.03 -3.12 -14.24
C LEU A 141 0.35 -4.49 -14.30
N ARG A 142 -0.85 -4.58 -14.89
CA ARG A 142 -1.56 -5.86 -15.05
C ARG A 142 -0.80 -6.85 -15.92
N GLU A 143 -0.08 -6.38 -16.96
CA GLU A 143 0.75 -7.18 -17.83
C GLU A 143 2.17 -7.41 -17.27
N SER A 144 2.54 -6.87 -16.10
CA SER A 144 3.83 -7.15 -15.45
C SER A 144 3.97 -8.62 -15.07
N ALA A 145 5.20 -9.07 -14.86
CA ALA A 145 5.48 -10.44 -14.45
C ALA A 145 4.93 -10.79 -13.06
N MET A 146 4.72 -9.80 -12.20
CA MET A 146 4.23 -10.00 -10.83
C MET A 146 2.72 -10.26 -10.79
N PRO A 147 2.23 -11.11 -9.86
CA PRO A 147 0.80 -11.29 -9.61
C PRO A 147 0.23 -10.04 -8.91
N ILE A 148 -0.56 -9.27 -9.65
CA ILE A 148 -1.10 -7.98 -9.19
C ILE A 148 -2.57 -7.82 -9.59
N SER A 149 -3.40 -7.32 -8.66
CA SER A 149 -4.71 -6.75 -8.97
C SER A 149 -4.62 -5.23 -8.95
N VAL A 150 -5.13 -4.58 -9.98
CA VAL A 150 -5.15 -3.11 -10.10
C VAL A 150 -6.59 -2.63 -10.10
N ILE A 151 -6.90 -1.73 -9.18
CA ILE A 151 -8.22 -1.15 -8.94
C ILE A 151 -8.16 0.30 -9.40
N GLY A 152 -8.93 0.64 -10.42
CA GLY A 152 -8.95 1.98 -10.99
C GLY A 152 -10.12 2.84 -10.49
N GLN A 153 -10.24 4.03 -11.04
CA GLN A 153 -11.23 5.04 -10.69
C GLN A 153 -12.67 4.52 -10.71
N ARG A 154 -13.02 3.69 -11.69
CA ARG A 154 -14.38 3.13 -11.83
C ARG A 154 -14.82 2.38 -10.58
N GLN A 155 -13.95 1.59 -9.99
CA GLN A 155 -14.23 0.77 -8.79
C GLN A 155 -14.13 1.56 -7.48
N LEU A 156 -13.45 2.73 -7.48
CA LEU A 156 -13.30 3.62 -6.33
C LEU A 156 -14.52 4.53 -6.10
N GLN A 157 -15.47 4.55 -7.02
CA GLN A 157 -16.67 5.37 -6.98
C GLN A 157 -17.90 4.51 -6.69
N GLY A 158 -19.05 5.15 -6.51
CA GLY A 158 -20.34 4.49 -6.37
C GLY A 158 -20.58 3.93 -4.98
N THR A 159 -20.65 2.59 -4.85
CA THR A 159 -21.00 1.91 -3.59
C THR A 159 -19.92 1.99 -2.52
N ALA A 160 -18.66 2.20 -2.91
CA ALA A 160 -17.54 2.29 -1.97
C ALA A 160 -17.60 3.57 -1.15
N SER A 161 -17.51 3.46 0.16
CA SER A 161 -17.35 4.59 1.09
C SER A 161 -15.89 4.83 1.46
N ASN A 162 -15.08 3.77 1.43
CA ASN A 162 -13.68 3.79 1.80
C ASN A 162 -12.88 2.72 1.04
N ILE A 163 -11.58 2.68 1.26
CA ILE A 163 -10.66 1.73 0.60
C ILE A 163 -10.99 0.28 0.96
N ASN A 164 -11.38 -0.02 2.18
CA ASN A 164 -11.69 -1.40 2.60
C ASN A 164 -12.86 -2.00 1.83
N ASP A 165 -13.87 -1.19 1.49
CA ASP A 165 -14.99 -1.65 0.68
C ASP A 165 -14.55 -2.15 -0.70
N VAL A 166 -13.58 -1.45 -1.28
CA VAL A 166 -13.01 -1.80 -2.59
C VAL A 166 -12.10 -3.00 -2.50
N LEU A 167 -11.25 -3.04 -1.48
CA LEU A 167 -10.35 -4.16 -1.24
C LEU A 167 -11.10 -5.47 -0.93
N ALA A 168 -12.21 -5.40 -0.18
CA ALA A 168 -13.03 -6.57 0.14
C ALA A 168 -13.62 -7.25 -1.12
N ARG A 169 -13.77 -6.51 -2.21
CA ARG A 169 -14.26 -7.00 -3.51
C ARG A 169 -13.15 -7.44 -4.46
N THR A 170 -11.89 -7.34 -4.01
CA THR A 170 -10.72 -7.73 -4.81
C THR A 170 -10.43 -9.21 -4.60
N VAL A 171 -10.14 -9.92 -5.69
CA VAL A 171 -9.83 -11.35 -5.65
C VAL A 171 -8.63 -11.63 -4.77
N GLY A 172 -8.72 -12.64 -3.90
CA GLY A 172 -7.66 -13.03 -2.97
C GLY A 172 -7.54 -12.16 -1.72
N VAL A 173 -8.39 -11.12 -1.57
CA VAL A 173 -8.35 -10.19 -0.42
C VAL A 173 -9.53 -10.44 0.51
N THR A 174 -9.27 -10.38 1.80
CA THR A 174 -10.32 -10.37 2.83
C THR A 174 -10.10 -9.21 3.80
N ILE A 175 -11.19 -8.61 4.24
CA ILE A 175 -11.16 -7.53 5.23
C ILE A 175 -11.96 -7.98 6.45
N ARG A 176 -11.34 -7.92 7.60
CA ARG A 176 -12.01 -8.13 8.88
C ARG A 176 -12.11 -6.82 9.64
N ASN A 177 -13.32 -6.34 9.82
CA ASN A 177 -13.62 -5.14 10.59
C ASN A 177 -14.17 -5.53 11.97
N THR A 178 -13.88 -4.75 12.99
CA THR A 178 -14.38 -5.01 14.35
C THR A 178 -15.60 -4.18 14.73
N GLY A 179 -16.09 -3.33 13.82
CA GLY A 179 -17.22 -2.44 14.09
C GLY A 179 -17.50 -1.47 12.94
N GLY A 180 -18.03 -0.29 13.31
CA GLY A 180 -18.35 0.78 12.38
C GLY A 180 -17.14 1.62 11.92
N MET A 181 -17.37 2.88 11.56
CA MET A 181 -16.31 3.80 11.15
C MET A 181 -15.27 3.99 12.26
N GLY A 182 -14.00 3.95 11.90
CA GLY A 182 -12.89 4.09 12.85
C GLY A 182 -12.49 2.81 13.57
N SER A 183 -13.29 1.75 13.48
CA SER A 183 -12.93 0.47 14.09
C SER A 183 -11.71 -0.15 13.41
N ALA A 184 -10.97 -0.98 14.16
CA ALA A 184 -9.82 -1.68 13.63
C ALA A 184 -10.24 -2.58 12.46
N SER A 185 -9.42 -2.57 11.42
CA SER A 185 -9.58 -3.44 10.26
C SER A 185 -8.28 -4.18 9.97
N ARG A 186 -8.40 -5.44 9.57
CA ARG A 186 -7.27 -6.29 9.21
C ARG A 186 -7.43 -6.73 7.76
N ILE A 187 -6.48 -6.30 6.94
CA ILE A 187 -6.40 -6.69 5.53
C ILE A 187 -5.60 -7.99 5.47
N SER A 188 -6.12 -8.95 4.73
CA SER A 188 -5.47 -10.23 4.46
C SER A 188 -5.43 -10.49 2.97
N VAL A 189 -4.30 -10.98 2.48
CA VAL A 189 -4.16 -11.50 1.13
C VAL A 189 -3.80 -12.97 1.23
N ARG A 190 -4.61 -13.83 0.59
CA ARG A 190 -4.41 -15.29 0.58
C ARG A 190 -4.27 -15.90 1.99
N GLY A 191 -5.04 -15.36 2.95
CA GLY A 191 -5.03 -15.79 4.35
C GLY A 191 -3.87 -15.26 5.20
N LEU A 192 -2.92 -14.55 4.63
CA LEU A 192 -1.85 -13.87 5.36
C LEU A 192 -2.27 -12.44 5.70
N GLU A 193 -2.40 -12.15 6.98
CA GLU A 193 -2.99 -10.89 7.47
C GLU A 193 -2.04 -10.03 8.31
N GLY A 194 -2.49 -8.81 8.54
CA GLY A 194 -1.91 -7.88 9.51
C GLY A 194 -0.51 -7.43 9.12
N LYS A 195 0.44 -7.63 10.01
CA LYS A 195 1.84 -7.18 9.85
C LYS A 195 2.60 -7.86 8.68
N ARG A 196 2.01 -8.93 8.07
CA ARG A 196 2.57 -9.61 6.87
C ARG A 196 2.24 -8.89 5.59
N MET A 197 1.30 -7.94 5.65
CA MET A 197 0.92 -7.09 4.54
C MET A 197 1.69 -5.78 4.57
N GLY A 198 2.35 -5.44 3.47
CA GLY A 198 2.91 -4.11 3.28
C GLY A 198 1.82 -3.11 2.91
N MET A 199 1.76 -1.97 3.61
CA MET A 199 0.86 -0.86 3.29
C MET A 199 1.68 0.32 2.81
N PHE A 200 1.33 0.86 1.64
CA PHE A 200 2.10 1.91 0.97
C PHE A 200 1.19 3.03 0.46
N ILE A 201 1.72 4.24 0.44
CA ILE A 201 1.15 5.40 -0.25
C ILE A 201 2.25 5.95 -1.16
N ASP A 202 1.97 6.07 -2.46
CA ASP A 202 2.94 6.52 -3.46
C ASP A 202 4.30 5.80 -3.32
N ASP A 203 4.25 4.46 -3.23
CA ASP A 203 5.42 3.57 -3.08
C ASP A 203 6.22 3.74 -1.77
N THR A 204 5.73 4.54 -0.80
CA THR A 204 6.37 4.73 0.51
C THR A 204 5.63 3.96 1.60
N GLN A 205 6.35 3.17 2.39
CA GLN A 205 5.77 2.31 3.41
C GLN A 205 5.17 3.10 4.57
N MET A 206 3.96 2.70 4.98
CA MET A 206 3.26 3.24 6.14
C MET A 206 3.61 2.45 7.41
N SER A 207 4.84 2.43 7.85
CA SER A 207 5.28 1.64 9.01
C SER A 207 4.52 2.05 10.31
N GLN A 208 5.11 2.93 11.12
CA GLN A 208 4.45 3.43 12.34
C GLN A 208 3.34 4.45 12.04
N LEU A 209 3.37 5.09 10.88
CA LEU A 209 2.28 5.96 10.43
C LEU A 209 0.94 5.22 10.45
N SER A 210 0.91 3.92 10.23
CA SER A 210 -0.30 3.09 10.32
C SER A 210 -0.98 3.11 11.71
N ASN A 211 -0.27 3.49 12.77
CA ASN A 211 -0.86 3.68 14.10
C ASN A 211 -1.70 4.97 14.18
N PHE A 212 -1.53 5.92 13.27
CA PHE A 212 -2.17 7.22 13.26
C PHE A 212 -3.10 7.43 12.08
N VAL A 213 -2.73 6.87 10.92
CA VAL A 213 -3.47 6.96 9.66
C VAL A 213 -3.71 5.56 9.12
N ALA A 214 -4.96 5.14 9.06
CA ALA A 214 -5.34 3.91 8.39
C ALA A 214 -5.55 4.17 6.88
N LEU A 215 -5.43 3.15 6.03
CA LEU A 215 -5.78 3.30 4.61
C LEU A 215 -7.21 3.83 4.41
N ASN A 216 -8.13 3.45 5.29
CA ASN A 216 -9.52 3.93 5.26
C ASN A 216 -9.71 5.42 5.51
N ASP A 217 -8.71 6.09 6.06
CA ASP A 217 -8.77 7.54 6.30
C ASP A 217 -8.48 8.34 5.03
N ILE A 218 -7.92 7.68 4.01
CA ILE A 218 -7.60 8.29 2.72
C ILE A 218 -8.89 8.38 1.90
N PRO A 219 -9.35 9.59 1.54
CA PRO A 219 -10.54 9.73 0.72
C PRO A 219 -10.35 9.08 -0.66
N THR A 220 -11.35 8.33 -1.12
CA THR A 220 -11.30 7.72 -2.46
C THR A 220 -11.17 8.75 -3.58
N SER A 221 -11.54 10.01 -3.31
CA SER A 221 -11.45 11.12 -4.27
C SER A 221 -10.00 11.49 -4.64
N ILE A 222 -9.02 11.27 -3.75
CA ILE A 222 -7.61 11.58 -4.03
C ILE A 222 -6.84 10.42 -4.64
N ILE A 223 -7.46 9.25 -4.73
CA ILE A 223 -6.80 8.03 -5.18
C ILE A 223 -6.93 7.92 -6.69
N GLU A 224 -5.82 7.71 -7.36
CA GLU A 224 -5.77 7.39 -8.79
C GLU A 224 -6.07 5.91 -9.02
N ARG A 225 -5.36 5.06 -8.29
CA ARG A 225 -5.51 3.60 -8.32
C ARG A 225 -5.03 2.97 -7.03
N ILE A 226 -5.46 1.74 -6.79
CA ILE A 226 -4.93 0.88 -5.74
C ILE A 226 -4.29 -0.34 -6.41
N GLU A 227 -3.08 -0.66 -5.99
CA GLU A 227 -2.30 -1.80 -6.47
C GLU A 227 -2.23 -2.84 -5.35
N VAL A 228 -2.67 -4.07 -5.62
CA VAL A 228 -2.62 -5.18 -4.67
C VAL A 228 -1.67 -6.24 -5.20
N TYR A 229 -0.47 -6.29 -4.67
CA TYR A 229 0.55 -7.28 -4.99
C TYR A 229 0.36 -8.52 -4.14
N LYS A 230 0.49 -9.72 -4.72
CA LYS A 230 0.17 -10.99 -4.08
C LYS A 230 1.40 -11.88 -3.99
N GLY A 231 2.05 -11.87 -2.83
CA GLY A 231 3.25 -12.67 -2.53
C GLY A 231 4.56 -12.00 -2.92
N ILE A 232 4.70 -11.48 -4.13
CA ILE A 232 5.90 -10.74 -4.57
C ILE A 232 5.58 -9.26 -4.65
N VAL A 233 6.52 -8.43 -4.19
CA VAL A 233 6.43 -6.97 -4.17
C VAL A 233 7.56 -6.37 -4.99
N PRO A 234 7.32 -5.31 -5.77
CA PRO A 234 8.36 -4.60 -6.51
C PRO A 234 9.54 -4.19 -5.64
N TYR A 235 10.75 -4.23 -6.20
CA TYR A 235 11.97 -3.81 -5.51
C TYR A 235 11.85 -2.40 -4.91
N LYS A 236 11.20 -1.48 -5.63
CA LYS A 236 11.08 -0.06 -5.27
C LYS A 236 10.33 0.23 -3.98
N PHE A 237 9.59 -0.72 -3.44
CA PHE A 237 8.84 -0.51 -2.19
C PHE A 237 9.73 -0.55 -0.96
N GLY A 238 10.85 -1.29 -1.00
CA GLY A 238 11.65 -1.56 0.18
C GLY A 238 10.88 -2.40 1.21
N GLY A 239 11.48 -2.61 2.38
CA GLY A 239 10.81 -3.33 3.47
C GLY A 239 10.45 -4.79 3.15
N SER A 240 9.68 -5.39 4.04
CA SER A 240 9.26 -6.79 3.95
C SER A 240 7.74 -6.93 3.92
N ALA A 241 7.21 -7.77 3.01
CA ALA A 241 5.78 -7.99 2.85
C ALA A 241 5.50 -9.43 2.37
N LEU A 242 5.43 -10.40 3.29
CA LEU A 242 5.32 -11.83 2.97
C LEU A 242 3.98 -12.20 2.30
N GLY A 243 2.89 -11.59 2.73
CA GLY A 243 1.55 -11.83 2.18
C GLY A 243 1.29 -11.05 0.90
N GLY A 244 2.07 -10.00 0.67
CA GLY A 244 1.90 -9.06 -0.42
C GLY A 244 1.80 -7.62 0.07
N ALA A 245 1.41 -6.71 -0.82
CA ALA A 245 1.34 -5.28 -0.52
C ALA A 245 0.10 -4.63 -1.11
N VAL A 246 -0.39 -3.61 -0.42
CA VAL A 246 -1.40 -2.68 -0.92
C VAL A 246 -0.73 -1.31 -1.08
N ASN A 247 -0.67 -0.81 -2.29
CA ASN A 247 -0.15 0.51 -2.60
C ASN A 247 -1.29 1.42 -3.09
N VAL A 248 -1.48 2.52 -2.41
CA VAL A 248 -2.44 3.56 -2.77
C VAL A 248 -1.69 4.64 -3.53
N VAL A 249 -1.98 4.77 -4.82
CA VAL A 249 -1.37 5.79 -5.68
C VAL A 249 -2.28 7.00 -5.74
N THR A 250 -1.74 8.15 -5.39
CA THR A 250 -2.49 9.42 -5.38
C THR A 250 -2.56 10.04 -6.78
N LYS A 251 -3.61 10.84 -7.01
CA LYS A 251 -3.82 11.51 -8.28
C LYS A 251 -2.80 12.60 -8.56
N GLU A 252 -2.42 12.73 -9.82
CA GLU A 252 -1.90 13.98 -10.34
C GLU A 252 -3.04 14.97 -10.58
N TYR A 253 -2.77 16.24 -10.37
CA TYR A 253 -3.80 17.27 -10.37
C TYR A 253 -3.57 18.29 -11.47
N PRO A 254 -4.63 18.78 -12.13
CA PRO A 254 -4.51 19.89 -13.07
C PRO A 254 -4.01 21.17 -12.37
N PRO A 255 -3.55 22.19 -13.11
CA PRO A 255 -2.96 23.40 -12.56
C PRO A 255 -3.85 24.14 -11.55
N VAL A 256 -5.15 24.09 -11.73
CA VAL A 256 -6.13 24.58 -10.76
C VAL A 256 -7.07 23.45 -10.43
N TYR A 257 -7.16 23.11 -9.17
CA TYR A 257 -8.01 22.01 -8.72
C TYR A 257 -8.64 22.31 -7.37
N PHE A 258 -9.94 22.16 -7.32
CA PHE A 258 -10.73 22.23 -6.09
C PHE A 258 -11.71 21.07 -6.04
N ASP A 259 -11.67 20.31 -4.96
CA ASP A 259 -12.57 19.18 -4.70
C ASP A 259 -13.15 19.34 -3.29
N PHE A 260 -14.44 19.40 -3.22
CA PHE A 260 -15.19 19.44 -1.96
C PHE A 260 -16.17 18.28 -1.96
N SER A 261 -16.22 17.51 -0.90
CA SER A 261 -17.25 16.47 -0.75
C SER A 261 -17.74 16.36 0.68
N TYR A 262 -19.04 16.16 0.80
CA TYR A 262 -19.70 15.88 2.07
C TYR A 262 -20.60 14.65 1.94
N GLU A 263 -20.39 13.71 2.85
CA GLU A 263 -21.17 12.48 2.98
C GLU A 263 -21.86 12.44 4.34
N VAL A 264 -23.14 12.11 4.35
CA VAL A 264 -23.92 11.85 5.55
C VAL A 264 -24.63 10.51 5.41
N GLY A 265 -24.71 9.73 6.46
CA GLY A 265 -25.35 8.42 6.43
C GLY A 265 -25.79 7.87 7.76
N SER A 266 -26.25 6.63 7.72
CA SER A 266 -26.73 5.89 8.90
C SER A 266 -25.68 5.89 10.01
N PHE A 267 -26.13 5.65 11.25
CA PHE A 267 -25.29 5.62 12.46
C PHE A 267 -24.63 6.98 12.78
N ASN A 268 -25.30 8.06 12.35
CA ASN A 268 -24.84 9.44 12.48
C ASN A 268 -23.41 9.62 11.95
N THR A 269 -23.19 9.11 10.73
CA THR A 269 -21.90 9.17 10.04
C THR A 269 -21.82 10.43 9.21
N HIS A 270 -20.74 11.19 9.38
CA HIS A 270 -20.43 12.40 8.62
C HIS A 270 -18.99 12.36 8.16
N GLN A 271 -18.76 12.65 6.88
CA GLN A 271 -17.44 12.79 6.32
C GLN A 271 -17.36 14.02 5.43
N LEU A 272 -16.49 14.94 5.77
CA LEU A 272 -16.19 16.14 5.01
C LEU A 272 -14.77 16.02 4.46
N SER A 273 -14.59 16.26 3.17
CA SER A 273 -13.26 16.30 2.55
C SER A 273 -13.14 17.53 1.65
N THR A 274 -12.03 18.22 1.72
CA THR A 274 -11.71 19.34 0.84
C THR A 274 -10.27 19.31 0.40
N ILE A 275 -10.01 19.64 -0.86
CA ILE A 275 -8.67 19.70 -1.46
C ILE A 275 -8.62 20.91 -2.38
N LEU A 276 -7.62 21.73 -2.22
CA LEU A 276 -7.32 22.84 -3.09
C LEU A 276 -5.87 22.70 -3.57
N LYS A 277 -5.64 22.73 -4.87
CA LYS A 277 -4.31 22.77 -5.46
C LYS A 277 -4.22 23.85 -6.54
N ARG A 278 -3.10 24.52 -6.56
CA ARG A 278 -2.81 25.55 -7.57
C ARG A 278 -1.35 25.46 -7.99
N THR A 279 -1.16 25.38 -9.29
CA THR A 279 0.17 25.34 -9.92
C THR A 279 0.40 26.64 -10.66
N ASP A 280 1.51 27.30 -10.39
CA ASP A 280 2.01 28.37 -11.25
C ASP A 280 2.76 27.74 -12.43
N ARG A 281 2.20 27.89 -13.63
CA ARG A 281 2.76 27.29 -14.86
C ARG A 281 4.15 27.83 -15.21
N LYS A 282 4.48 29.08 -14.84
CA LYS A 282 5.78 29.70 -15.15
C LYS A 282 6.90 29.12 -14.30
N SER A 283 6.74 29.11 -12.99
CA SER A 283 7.74 28.61 -12.04
C SER A 283 7.71 27.07 -11.87
N GLY A 284 6.61 26.40 -12.24
CA GLY A 284 6.40 24.98 -11.95
C GLY A 284 6.13 24.69 -10.48
N LEU A 285 5.85 25.71 -9.66
CA LEU A 285 5.49 25.56 -8.27
C LEU A 285 4.02 25.23 -8.11
N GLN A 286 3.72 24.18 -7.39
CA GLN A 286 2.38 23.79 -7.00
C GLN A 286 2.22 23.86 -5.49
N PHE A 287 1.17 24.53 -5.03
CA PHE A 287 0.74 24.57 -3.64
C PHE A 287 -0.53 23.73 -3.48
N GLY A 288 -0.56 22.92 -2.48
CA GLY A 288 -1.72 22.11 -2.13
C GLY A 288 -2.07 22.26 -0.66
N ILE A 289 -3.36 22.34 -0.36
CA ILE A 289 -3.91 22.22 0.99
C ILE A 289 -5.14 21.34 0.95
N GLY A 290 -5.31 20.53 1.97
CA GLY A 290 -6.48 19.66 2.05
C GLY A 290 -6.76 19.21 3.47
N GLY A 291 -7.97 18.68 3.68
CA GLY A 291 -8.35 18.15 4.97
C GLY A 291 -9.55 17.23 4.89
N VAL A 292 -9.66 16.37 5.89
CA VAL A 292 -10.74 15.41 6.08
C VAL A 292 -11.20 15.49 7.53
N ILE A 293 -12.50 15.55 7.72
CA ILE A 293 -13.15 15.42 9.03
C ILE A 293 -14.07 14.22 8.94
N SER A 294 -13.87 13.24 9.78
CA SER A 294 -14.71 12.05 9.88
C SER A 294 -15.30 11.98 11.28
N TYR A 295 -16.61 11.74 11.35
CA TYR A 295 -17.34 11.56 12.58
C TYR A 295 -18.35 10.43 12.39
N ALA A 296 -18.49 9.57 13.38
CA ALA A 296 -19.57 8.60 13.46
C ALA A 296 -19.94 8.35 14.93
N LYS A 297 -21.22 8.22 15.22
CA LYS A 297 -21.70 7.78 16.53
C LYS A 297 -21.60 6.26 16.66
N ASN A 298 -21.66 5.54 15.53
CA ASN A 298 -21.63 4.07 15.44
C ASN A 298 -22.70 3.37 16.31
N ASN A 299 -23.81 4.04 16.56
CA ASN A 299 -24.90 3.54 17.38
C ASN A 299 -25.80 2.57 16.60
N TYR A 300 -25.54 1.29 16.71
CA TYR A 300 -26.36 0.23 16.13
C TYR A 300 -26.59 -0.90 17.12
N LYS A 301 -27.67 -1.66 16.89
CA LYS A 301 -28.02 -2.83 17.69
C LYS A 301 -27.11 -4.00 17.37
N MET A 302 -26.58 -4.65 18.39
CA MET A 302 -25.77 -5.85 18.26
C MET A 302 -26.34 -6.97 19.13
N ALA A 303 -26.32 -8.19 18.60
CA ALA A 303 -26.71 -9.38 19.36
C ALA A 303 -25.43 -10.10 19.80
N LEU A 304 -25.27 -10.28 21.09
CA LEU A 304 -24.09 -10.85 21.72
C LEU A 304 -24.28 -12.36 21.92
N ALA A 305 -23.42 -13.16 21.27
CA ALA A 305 -23.50 -14.61 21.36
C ALA A 305 -23.17 -15.16 22.75
N ASN A 306 -22.29 -14.49 23.49
CA ASN A 306 -21.96 -14.81 24.89
C ASN A 306 -23.10 -14.49 25.89
N LEU A 307 -24.16 -13.82 25.44
CA LEU A 307 -25.37 -13.52 26.22
C LEU A 307 -26.62 -14.09 25.51
N ASP A 308 -26.54 -15.33 25.01
CA ASP A 308 -27.64 -16.04 24.36
C ASP A 308 -28.33 -15.25 23.22
N GLY A 309 -27.56 -14.44 22.52
CA GLY A 309 -28.06 -13.60 21.42
C GLY A 309 -28.80 -12.34 21.88
N ARG A 310 -28.72 -11.95 23.13
CA ARG A 310 -29.31 -10.72 23.66
C ARG A 310 -28.93 -9.53 22.79
N ILE A 311 -29.92 -8.73 22.43
CA ILE A 311 -29.74 -7.51 21.65
C ILE A 311 -29.44 -6.35 22.61
N VAL A 312 -28.28 -5.72 22.40
CA VAL A 312 -27.84 -4.53 23.11
C VAL A 312 -27.56 -3.40 22.10
N GLU A 313 -27.60 -2.16 22.56
CA GLU A 313 -27.24 -1.01 21.72
C GLU A 313 -25.77 -0.65 21.95
N ARG A 314 -25.04 -0.43 20.86
CA ARG A 314 -23.71 0.20 20.90
C ARG A 314 -23.90 1.68 21.17
N ASP A 315 -23.48 2.15 22.32
CA ASP A 315 -23.68 3.55 22.74
C ASP A 315 -22.38 4.28 23.09
N HIS A 316 -21.26 3.52 23.20
CA HIS A 316 -19.94 4.05 23.52
C HIS A 316 -18.90 3.66 22.45
N ASP A 317 -19.15 4.06 21.18
CA ASP A 317 -18.28 3.77 20.03
C ASP A 317 -18.10 5.00 19.12
N ARG A 318 -18.20 6.19 19.69
CA ARG A 318 -18.06 7.43 18.94
C ARG A 318 -16.63 7.56 18.40
N PHE A 319 -16.55 7.85 17.12
CA PHE A 319 -15.31 8.10 16.40
C PHE A 319 -15.25 9.53 15.91
N LYS A 320 -14.13 10.21 16.13
CA LYS A 320 -13.85 11.52 15.56
C LYS A 320 -12.40 11.57 15.09
N LYS A 321 -12.21 11.94 13.83
CA LYS A 321 -10.88 12.14 13.23
C LYS A 321 -10.85 13.42 12.44
N ILE A 322 -9.79 14.19 12.64
CA ILE A 322 -9.47 15.38 11.87
C ILE A 322 -8.08 15.15 11.29
N MET A 323 -7.98 15.25 9.98
CA MET A 323 -6.72 15.17 9.25
C MET A 323 -6.63 16.39 8.32
N GLY A 324 -5.50 17.07 8.33
CA GLY A 324 -5.24 18.21 7.46
C GLY A 324 -3.81 18.19 6.98
N GLY A 325 -3.55 18.70 5.79
CA GLY A 325 -2.20 18.72 5.23
C GLY A 325 -2.00 19.81 4.20
N MET A 326 -0.73 20.07 3.97
CA MET A 326 -0.27 20.98 2.93
C MET A 326 0.89 20.35 2.17
N SER A 327 1.03 20.74 0.91
CA SER A 327 2.11 20.27 0.04
C SER A 327 2.64 21.39 -0.82
N VAL A 328 3.95 21.37 -1.05
CA VAL A 328 4.64 22.23 -2.01
C VAL A 328 5.39 21.31 -2.96
N LYS A 329 5.14 21.44 -4.26
CA LYS A 329 5.79 20.65 -5.30
C LYS A 329 6.43 21.60 -6.31
N ALA A 330 7.66 21.35 -6.68
CA ALA A 330 8.39 22.07 -7.73
C ALA A 330 8.78 21.08 -8.84
N THR A 331 8.56 21.45 -10.12
CA THR A 331 8.78 20.56 -11.27
C THR A 331 9.73 21.16 -12.33
N LYS A 332 10.16 22.39 -12.17
CA LYS A 332 11.04 23.09 -13.13
C LYS A 332 12.42 23.41 -12.53
N TRP A 333 12.89 22.60 -11.59
CA TRP A 333 14.22 22.74 -10.99
C TRP A 333 15.17 21.70 -11.58
N TRP A 334 16.34 21.53 -10.97
CA TRP A 334 17.29 20.48 -11.38
C TRP A 334 16.70 19.07 -11.19
N PHE A 335 15.91 18.86 -10.14
CA PHE A 335 15.06 17.67 -10.01
C PHE A 335 13.79 17.82 -10.85
N ASP A 336 13.30 16.73 -11.44
CA ASP A 336 12.03 16.68 -12.15
C ASP A 336 10.84 16.85 -11.19
N GLU A 337 11.03 16.42 -9.95
CA GLU A 337 10.09 16.64 -8.85
C GLU A 337 10.84 16.86 -7.55
N VAL A 338 10.51 17.96 -6.87
CA VAL A 338 10.80 18.22 -5.45
C VAL A 338 9.47 18.43 -4.77
N LYS A 339 9.06 17.52 -3.88
CA LYS A 339 7.78 17.63 -3.16
C LYS A 339 8.03 17.59 -1.67
N TRP A 340 7.50 18.57 -0.97
CA TRP A 340 7.44 18.59 0.49
C TRP A 340 6.00 18.56 0.96
N GLU A 341 5.71 17.77 1.99
CA GLU A 341 4.38 17.55 2.54
C GLU A 341 4.41 17.64 4.06
N LEU A 342 3.34 18.20 4.62
CA LEU A 342 3.07 18.22 6.05
C LEU A 342 1.64 17.73 6.27
N VAL A 343 1.46 16.73 7.13
CA VAL A 343 0.15 16.17 7.51
C VAL A 343 0.01 16.17 9.02
N LEU A 344 -1.12 16.65 9.49
CA LEU A 344 -1.51 16.70 10.89
C LEU A 344 -2.73 15.81 11.07
N THR A 345 -2.72 14.94 12.10
CA THR A 345 -3.84 14.05 12.39
C THR A 345 -4.18 14.08 13.87
N ARG A 346 -5.46 14.12 14.19
CA ARG A 346 -5.96 13.94 15.55
C ARG A 346 -7.15 13.00 15.52
N THR A 347 -7.10 11.95 16.37
CA THR A 347 -8.14 10.94 16.48
C THR A 347 -8.58 10.80 17.94
N ARG A 348 -9.87 10.60 18.14
CA ARG A 348 -10.47 10.15 19.39
C ARG A 348 -11.51 9.08 19.08
N GLN A 349 -11.41 7.95 19.73
CA GLN A 349 -12.34 6.83 19.58
C GLN A 349 -12.71 6.26 20.93
N GLU A 350 -14.00 6.25 21.24
CA GLU A 350 -14.58 5.54 22.38
C GLU A 350 -14.44 4.04 22.15
N ILE A 351 -14.43 3.27 23.21
CA ILE A 351 -14.24 1.82 23.17
C ILE A 351 -15.51 1.14 23.60
N GLN A 352 -16.18 0.47 22.68
CA GLN A 352 -17.33 -0.35 22.99
C GLN A 352 -16.91 -1.71 23.54
N GLY A 353 -17.32 -2.00 24.75
CA GLY A 353 -17.17 -3.32 25.35
C GLY A 353 -18.08 -4.36 24.71
N ILE A 354 -17.70 -5.63 24.85
CA ILE A 354 -18.48 -6.79 24.40
C ILE A 354 -19.02 -7.56 25.60
N ASP A 355 -18.16 -7.89 26.53
CA ASP A 355 -18.52 -8.65 27.74
C ASP A 355 -19.16 -7.75 28.82
N LEU A 356 -18.73 -6.51 28.87
CA LEU A 356 -19.25 -5.47 29.78
C LEU A 356 -19.64 -4.24 28.95
N ASN A 357 -20.53 -3.42 29.54
CA ASN A 357 -20.93 -2.15 28.97
C ASN A 357 -19.92 -1.06 29.37
N VAL A 358 -18.88 -0.87 28.58
CA VAL A 358 -17.86 0.17 28.75
C VAL A 358 -18.47 1.55 28.47
N ARG A 359 -18.21 2.56 29.32
CA ARG A 359 -18.87 3.88 29.26
C ARG A 359 -17.93 5.08 29.20
N GLU A 360 -16.69 4.93 29.63
CA GLU A 360 -15.76 6.06 29.80
C GLU A 360 -14.46 5.89 29.00
N ALA A 361 -14.01 4.65 28.77
CA ALA A 361 -12.73 4.38 28.15
C ALA A 361 -12.68 4.82 26.67
N TYR A 362 -11.57 5.45 26.28
CA TYR A 362 -11.34 5.86 24.90
C TYR A 362 -9.86 5.85 24.54
N ASN A 363 -9.59 5.65 23.26
CA ASN A 363 -8.27 5.87 22.65
C ASN A 363 -8.17 7.27 22.08
N HIS A 364 -6.96 7.84 22.15
CA HIS A 364 -6.63 9.09 21.49
C HIS A 364 -5.29 9.01 20.79
N SER A 365 -5.15 9.77 19.72
CA SER A 365 -3.86 9.93 19.03
C SER A 365 -3.74 11.29 18.38
N THR A 366 -2.50 11.76 18.26
CA THR A 366 -2.15 12.96 17.50
C THR A 366 -0.82 12.69 16.79
N SER A 367 -0.72 13.03 15.52
CA SER A 367 0.53 12.89 14.77
C SER A 367 0.83 14.08 13.87
N TYR A 368 2.12 14.30 13.66
CA TYR A 368 2.70 15.25 12.74
C TYR A 368 3.61 14.47 11.82
N VAL A 369 3.37 14.57 10.53
CA VAL A 369 4.13 13.87 9.49
C VAL A 369 4.69 14.90 8.55
N THR A 370 5.99 14.87 8.32
CA THR A 370 6.61 15.65 7.25
C THR A 370 7.35 14.72 6.32
N ALA A 371 7.24 14.96 5.02
CA ALA A 371 7.87 14.14 3.99
C ALA A 371 8.50 15.00 2.91
N LEU A 372 9.61 14.53 2.38
CA LEU A 372 10.34 15.10 1.25
C LEU A 372 10.51 14.02 0.19
N THR A 373 10.12 14.33 -1.05
CA THR A 373 10.34 13.47 -2.22
C THR A 373 11.18 14.23 -3.24
N LEU A 374 12.20 13.56 -3.76
CA LEU A 374 13.04 14.05 -4.85
C LEU A 374 13.05 13.00 -5.95
N LYS A 375 12.78 13.42 -7.21
CA LYS A 375 12.86 12.52 -8.37
C LYS A 375 13.66 13.17 -9.48
N ARG A 376 14.49 12.36 -10.12
CA ARG A 376 15.26 12.80 -11.28
C ARG A 376 15.45 11.66 -12.25
N LYS A 377 15.02 11.84 -13.49
CA LYS A 377 15.36 10.97 -14.61
C LYS A 377 16.72 11.35 -15.19
N ASN A 378 17.44 10.37 -15.69
CA ASN A 378 18.80 10.57 -16.23
C ASN A 378 19.71 11.33 -15.24
N PHE A 379 19.75 10.86 -13.99
CA PHE A 379 20.53 11.45 -12.90
C PHE A 379 22.03 11.23 -13.14
N PHE A 380 22.74 12.28 -13.55
CA PHE A 380 24.16 12.31 -13.98
C PHE A 380 24.51 11.42 -15.18
N LEU A 381 23.74 10.35 -15.47
CA LEU A 381 23.97 9.41 -16.58
C LEU A 381 22.65 9.15 -17.31
N ASP A 382 22.69 9.05 -18.64
CA ASP A 382 21.52 8.64 -19.42
C ASP A 382 21.08 7.24 -19.01
N GLY A 383 19.80 7.07 -18.77
CA GLY A 383 19.20 5.82 -18.32
C GLY A 383 19.28 5.55 -16.80
N LEU A 384 19.91 6.42 -16.02
CA LEU A 384 19.93 6.32 -14.55
C LEU A 384 18.82 7.19 -13.94
N ASP A 385 17.78 6.58 -13.44
CA ASP A 385 16.71 7.26 -12.71
C ASP A 385 16.98 7.22 -11.20
N PHE A 386 16.65 8.29 -10.51
CA PHE A 386 16.85 8.46 -9.08
C PHE A 386 15.56 8.94 -8.41
N ASP A 387 15.13 8.20 -7.38
CA ASP A 387 14.03 8.56 -6.50
C ASP A 387 14.50 8.53 -5.05
N PHE A 388 14.23 9.59 -4.31
CA PHE A 388 14.55 9.68 -2.90
C PHE A 388 13.34 10.16 -2.13
N ASP A 389 12.98 9.42 -1.07
CA ASP A 389 11.93 9.80 -0.13
C ASP A 389 12.48 9.81 1.29
N ALA A 390 12.17 10.85 2.04
CA ALA A 390 12.46 10.95 3.46
C ALA A 390 11.21 11.39 4.21
N GLY A 391 10.83 10.68 5.25
CA GLY A 391 9.66 10.98 6.08
C GLY A 391 10.01 10.98 7.56
N TYR A 392 9.44 11.92 8.30
CA TYR A 392 9.56 11.98 9.75
C TYR A 392 8.17 12.06 10.39
N VAL A 393 7.90 11.13 11.29
CA VAL A 393 6.64 11.02 12.02
C VAL A 393 6.88 11.29 13.50
N ILE A 394 6.15 12.22 14.07
CA ILE A 394 6.06 12.44 15.52
C ILE A 394 4.63 12.11 15.92
N GLY A 395 4.46 11.15 16.81
CA GLY A 395 3.14 10.72 17.24
C GLY A 395 3.02 10.62 18.75
N LYS A 396 1.82 10.93 19.23
CA LYS A 396 1.37 10.68 20.58
C LYS A 396 0.10 9.86 20.54
N TYR A 397 -0.01 8.86 21.38
CA TYR A 397 -1.20 8.04 21.49
C TYR A 397 -1.31 7.41 22.87
N GLY A 398 -2.53 7.09 23.27
CA GLY A 398 -2.76 6.43 24.55
C GLY A 398 -4.18 5.96 24.71
N LEU A 399 -4.34 5.14 25.72
CA LEU A 399 -5.61 4.74 26.29
C LEU A 399 -5.90 5.62 27.50
N CYS A 400 -7.12 6.11 27.60
CA CYS A 400 -7.65 6.71 28.82
C CYS A 400 -8.75 5.80 29.36
N ASP A 401 -8.49 5.17 30.51
CA ASP A 401 -9.41 4.25 31.21
C ASP A 401 -9.26 4.46 32.71
N LYS A 402 -10.02 5.43 33.23
CA LYS A 402 -9.99 5.87 34.64
C LYS A 402 -11.30 5.63 35.35
N ALA A 403 -12.22 4.89 34.73
CA ALA A 403 -13.56 4.65 35.31
C ALA A 403 -13.47 3.99 36.69
N MET A 404 -14.16 4.55 37.66
CA MET A 404 -14.18 4.01 39.01
C MET A 404 -15.25 2.94 39.19
N HIS A 405 -16.06 2.70 38.18
CA HIS A 405 -17.10 1.68 38.12
C HIS A 405 -17.10 0.97 36.79
N ARG A 406 -17.47 -0.30 36.80
CA ARG A 406 -17.80 -1.08 35.59
C ARG A 406 -19.29 -1.37 35.59
N TYR A 407 -19.82 -1.63 34.41
CA TYR A 407 -21.24 -1.94 34.26
C TYR A 407 -21.40 -3.22 33.43
N ASP A 408 -22.25 -4.13 33.92
CA ASP A 408 -22.76 -5.19 33.04
C ASP A 408 -23.86 -4.66 32.10
N TRP A 409 -24.33 -5.52 31.24
CA TRP A 409 -25.42 -5.14 30.31
C TRP A 409 -26.79 -5.02 30.95
N ASP A 410 -26.95 -5.39 32.23
CA ASP A 410 -28.14 -5.17 33.04
C ASP A 410 -28.08 -3.86 33.84
N GLY A 411 -26.97 -3.15 33.77
CA GLY A 411 -26.73 -1.89 34.45
C GLY A 411 -26.27 -2.06 35.88
N ARG A 412 -25.91 -3.27 36.33
CA ARG A 412 -25.32 -3.50 37.64
C ARG A 412 -23.96 -2.86 37.71
N VAL A 413 -23.69 -2.20 38.83
CA VAL A 413 -22.41 -1.59 39.10
C VAL A 413 -21.45 -2.66 39.63
N LEU A 414 -20.31 -2.75 39.02
CA LEU A 414 -19.20 -3.62 39.43
C LEU A 414 -17.99 -2.77 39.84
N PRO A 415 -17.13 -3.28 40.74
CA PRO A 415 -15.93 -2.54 41.14
C PRO A 415 -15.00 -2.37 39.93
N PRO A 416 -14.14 -1.34 39.94
CA PRO A 416 -13.11 -1.16 38.91
C PRO A 416 -12.13 -2.33 38.92
N VAL A 417 -11.31 -2.46 37.88
CA VAL A 417 -10.30 -3.55 37.75
C VAL A 417 -9.13 -3.38 38.72
N SER A 418 -8.90 -2.16 39.20
CA SER A 418 -7.85 -1.84 40.16
C SER A 418 -8.34 -0.75 41.11
N PRO A 419 -7.68 -0.55 42.31
CA PRO A 419 -7.98 0.57 43.20
C PRO A 419 -7.83 1.96 42.57
N PHE A 420 -7.15 2.02 41.41
CA PHE A 420 -6.91 3.25 40.66
C PHE A 420 -7.89 3.47 39.48
N GLY A 421 -8.89 2.60 39.33
CA GLY A 421 -9.91 2.62 38.30
C GLY A 421 -9.70 1.54 37.23
N GLY A 422 -10.32 1.74 36.07
CA GLY A 422 -10.28 0.90 34.87
C GLY A 422 -11.55 0.07 34.65
N GLU A 423 -12.07 0.08 33.46
CA GLU A 423 -13.26 -0.68 33.04
C GLU A 423 -13.03 -1.59 31.86
N GLN A 424 -12.07 -1.25 30.98
CA GLN A 424 -11.81 -1.95 29.72
C GLN A 424 -10.71 -3.02 29.85
N ASN A 425 -9.61 -2.70 30.53
CA ASN A 425 -8.45 -3.56 30.73
C ASN A 425 -8.38 -4.04 32.18
N ASN A 426 -7.33 -4.77 32.53
CA ASN A 426 -7.06 -5.16 33.91
C ASN A 426 -6.22 -4.14 34.71
N PHE A 427 -6.11 -2.93 34.22
CA PHE A 427 -5.40 -1.82 34.84
C PHE A 427 -6.04 -0.50 34.44
N ALA A 428 -5.96 0.49 35.33
CA ALA A 428 -6.28 1.86 34.99
C ALA A 428 -5.18 2.44 34.07
N SER A 429 -5.57 3.33 33.18
CA SER A 429 -4.64 3.90 32.17
C SER A 429 -4.94 5.38 31.94
N ASP A 430 -3.88 6.18 31.84
CA ASP A 430 -3.89 7.56 31.35
C ASP A 430 -2.64 7.78 30.50
N GLY A 431 -2.60 7.05 29.38
CA GLY A 431 -1.42 6.93 28.54
C GLY A 431 -1.18 8.15 27.64
N ASP A 432 0.07 8.65 27.60
CA ASP A 432 0.58 9.63 26.62
C ASP A 432 1.91 9.12 26.04
N ASN A 433 1.84 8.02 25.30
CA ASN A 433 2.99 7.41 24.69
C ASN A 433 3.46 8.23 23.49
N ARG A 434 4.77 8.42 23.36
CA ARG A 434 5.40 9.14 22.23
C ARG A 434 6.13 8.18 21.33
N SER A 435 5.88 8.28 20.03
CA SER A 435 6.59 7.54 18.98
C SER A 435 7.19 8.52 17.99
N ASN A 436 8.47 8.30 17.68
CA ASN A 436 9.15 9.05 16.61
C ASN A 436 9.71 8.05 15.61
N GLU A 437 9.51 8.34 14.33
CA GLU A 437 10.00 7.49 13.25
C GLU A 437 10.63 8.35 12.15
N LEU A 438 11.80 7.93 11.71
CA LEU A 438 12.47 8.44 10.51
C LEU A 438 12.53 7.34 9.48
N ILE A 439 11.97 7.60 8.30
CA ILE A 439 11.99 6.71 7.15
C ILE A 439 12.82 7.37 6.06
N VAL A 440 13.72 6.61 5.44
CA VAL A 440 14.50 7.05 4.27
C VAL A 440 14.45 5.94 3.23
N LYS A 441 14.11 6.29 2.01
CA LYS A 441 14.10 5.39 0.86
C LYS A 441 14.87 6.01 -0.30
N CYS A 442 15.74 5.26 -0.93
CA CYS A 442 16.47 5.64 -2.11
C CYS A 442 16.35 4.54 -3.15
N ASN A 443 15.84 4.89 -4.33
CA ASN A 443 15.79 4.00 -5.49
C ASN A 443 16.69 4.55 -6.60
N MET A 444 17.47 3.68 -7.18
CA MET A 444 18.25 3.95 -8.38
C MET A 444 17.93 2.88 -9.42
N GLY A 445 17.40 3.28 -10.56
CA GLY A 445 17.10 2.40 -11.68
C GLY A 445 18.02 2.73 -12.86
N TYR A 446 18.82 1.79 -13.31
CA TYR A 446 19.70 1.97 -14.46
C TYR A 446 19.24 1.11 -15.63
N THR A 447 18.71 1.75 -16.65
CA THR A 447 18.36 1.12 -17.92
C THR A 447 19.59 1.03 -18.79
N ILE A 448 20.19 -0.18 -18.87
CA ILE A 448 21.40 -0.43 -19.66
C ILE A 448 21.07 -0.35 -21.15
N ASP A 449 20.01 -1.03 -21.56
CA ASP A 449 19.47 -1.04 -22.90
C ASP A 449 17.96 -1.42 -22.90
N MET A 450 17.39 -1.70 -24.08
CA MET A 450 15.97 -2.08 -24.19
C MET A 450 15.64 -3.47 -23.60
N HIS A 451 16.65 -4.26 -23.25
CA HIS A 451 16.51 -5.61 -22.73
C HIS A 451 16.87 -5.73 -21.26
N HIS A 452 17.77 -4.89 -20.77
CA HIS A 452 18.42 -5.03 -19.48
C HIS A 452 18.27 -3.79 -18.64
N ALA A 453 17.78 -3.95 -17.40
CA ALA A 453 17.79 -2.91 -16.39
C ALA A 453 18.26 -3.47 -15.04
N LEU A 454 19.02 -2.66 -14.31
CA LEU A 454 19.46 -2.91 -12.93
C LEU A 454 18.83 -1.88 -12.02
N ASN A 455 18.35 -2.34 -10.86
CA ASN A 455 17.70 -1.47 -9.90
C ASN A 455 18.26 -1.72 -8.51
N LEU A 456 18.59 -0.64 -7.80
CA LEU A 456 19.03 -0.65 -6.41
C LEU A 456 17.99 0.06 -5.57
N ASN A 457 17.56 -0.57 -4.50
CA ASN A 457 16.70 0.02 -3.48
C ASN A 457 17.42 -0.01 -2.14
N ILE A 458 17.39 1.10 -1.43
CA ILE A 458 17.82 1.19 -0.03
C ILE A 458 16.67 1.79 0.76
N TYR A 459 16.17 1.04 1.71
CA TYR A 459 15.14 1.46 2.66
C TYR A 459 15.71 1.40 4.06
N ALA A 460 15.56 2.46 4.83
CA ALA A 460 15.98 2.53 6.23
C ALA A 460 14.88 3.15 7.09
N ASP A 461 14.66 2.57 8.25
CA ASP A 461 13.68 3.02 9.24
C ASP A 461 14.34 3.07 10.62
N HIS A 462 14.09 4.15 11.34
CA HIS A 462 14.48 4.31 12.73
C HIS A 462 13.28 4.72 13.57
N ASN A 463 12.83 3.82 14.42
CA ASN A 463 11.73 4.03 15.33
C ASN A 463 12.19 4.12 16.79
N SER A 464 11.59 5.03 17.55
CA SER A 464 11.76 5.15 19.01
C SER A 464 10.41 5.33 19.69
N LEU A 465 10.16 4.52 20.70
CA LEU A 465 8.96 4.57 21.53
C LEU A 465 9.35 4.98 22.95
N HIS A 466 8.63 5.96 23.49
CA HIS A 466 8.74 6.46 24.85
C HIS A 466 7.36 6.33 25.53
N PRO A 467 7.08 5.18 26.16
CA PRO A 467 5.85 4.99 26.91
C PRO A 467 5.77 5.95 28.08
N ASN A 468 4.57 6.42 28.37
CA ASN A 468 4.31 7.29 29.52
C ASN A 468 2.88 7.04 30.02
N ASP A 469 2.75 6.16 30.99
CA ASP A 469 1.50 5.84 31.68
C ASP A 469 1.78 5.48 33.13
N SER A 470 1.88 6.50 33.98
CA SER A 470 2.15 6.31 35.41
C SER A 470 0.98 5.68 36.17
N LEU A 471 -0.25 5.84 35.67
CA LEU A 471 -1.43 5.23 36.26
C LEU A 471 -1.45 3.73 36.00
N MET A 472 -1.05 3.30 34.83
CA MET A 472 -0.86 1.87 34.52
C MET A 472 0.21 1.25 35.41
N ASP A 473 1.38 1.88 35.57
CA ASP A 473 2.45 1.38 36.45
C ASP A 473 1.96 1.21 37.90
N LYS A 474 1.22 2.19 38.42
CA LYS A 474 0.61 2.11 39.75
C LYS A 474 -0.42 0.98 39.85
N SER A 475 -1.27 0.86 38.84
CA SER A 475 -2.32 -0.16 38.78
C SER A 475 -1.75 -1.58 38.69
N LEU A 476 -0.66 -1.78 38.01
CA LEU A 476 0.05 -3.05 37.88
C LEU A 476 0.94 -3.38 39.07
N GLY A 477 1.30 -2.39 39.87
CA GLY A 477 2.24 -2.54 40.99
C GLY A 477 3.71 -2.67 40.59
N PHE A 478 4.03 -2.49 39.30
CA PHE A 478 5.40 -2.51 38.78
C PHE A 478 5.54 -1.56 37.59
N ARG A 479 6.77 -1.16 37.29
CA ARG A 479 7.06 -0.31 36.15
C ARG A 479 7.05 -1.10 34.85
N ALA A 480 6.17 -0.75 33.93
CA ALA A 480 6.06 -1.32 32.57
C ALA A 480 6.53 -0.36 31.46
N ASN A 481 6.65 0.93 31.77
CA ASN A 481 6.97 2.01 30.85
C ASN A 481 8.48 2.17 30.63
N PHE A 482 9.05 1.54 29.59
CA PHE A 482 10.47 1.64 29.25
C PHE A 482 10.67 2.11 27.81
N PRO A 483 11.57 3.10 27.60
CA PRO A 483 11.93 3.51 26.25
C PRO A 483 12.54 2.36 25.46
N SER A 484 12.19 2.32 24.18
CA SER A 484 12.68 1.30 23.25
C SER A 484 13.00 1.92 21.89
N LYS A 485 13.89 1.29 21.14
CA LYS A 485 14.35 1.75 19.83
C LYS A 485 14.54 0.57 18.89
N MET A 486 14.20 0.79 17.63
CA MET A 486 14.42 -0.16 16.55
C MET A 486 14.98 0.56 15.34
N LYS A 487 15.89 -0.10 14.63
CA LYS A 487 16.42 0.32 13.34
C LYS A 487 16.27 -0.83 12.38
N THR A 488 15.77 -0.58 11.20
CA THR A 488 15.75 -1.53 10.10
C THR A 488 16.41 -0.94 8.88
N MET A 489 17.01 -1.77 8.07
CA MET A 489 17.53 -1.40 6.77
C MET A 489 17.30 -2.57 5.82
N THR A 490 16.82 -2.29 4.63
CA THR A 490 16.69 -3.26 3.54
C THR A 490 17.46 -2.75 2.34
N VAL A 491 18.35 -3.57 1.82
CA VAL A 491 19.04 -3.31 0.56
C VAL A 491 18.55 -4.32 -0.45
N GLY A 492 17.96 -3.85 -1.53
CA GLY A 492 17.41 -4.67 -2.62
C GLY A 492 18.15 -4.41 -3.93
N LEU A 493 18.56 -5.46 -4.61
CA LEU A 493 19.09 -5.41 -5.97
C LEU A 493 18.16 -6.19 -6.89
N SER A 494 17.67 -5.55 -7.96
CA SER A 494 16.81 -6.20 -8.96
C SER A 494 17.44 -6.13 -10.33
N TYR A 495 17.25 -7.21 -11.08
CA TYR A 495 17.62 -7.29 -12.49
C TYR A 495 16.38 -7.61 -13.31
N ASP A 496 16.07 -6.73 -14.25
CA ASP A 496 14.92 -6.86 -15.14
C ASP A 496 15.42 -7.18 -16.56
N LEU A 497 14.90 -8.28 -17.11
CA LEU A 497 15.22 -8.79 -18.45
C LEU A 497 13.96 -8.79 -19.31
N THR A 498 14.04 -8.18 -20.50
CA THR A 498 12.96 -8.16 -21.48
C THR A 498 13.46 -8.68 -22.82
N LEU A 499 12.89 -9.79 -23.33
CA LEU A 499 13.30 -10.43 -24.58
C LEU A 499 12.12 -10.60 -25.55
N PHE A 500 12.43 -10.95 -26.81
CA PHE A 500 11.46 -11.25 -27.86
C PHE A 500 10.44 -10.11 -28.09
N ASN A 501 10.92 -8.88 -28.21
CA ASN A 501 10.08 -7.68 -28.36
C ASN A 501 9.04 -7.52 -27.25
N GLY A 502 9.45 -7.81 -26.00
CA GLY A 502 8.59 -7.68 -24.82
C GLY A 502 7.63 -8.85 -24.61
N ARG A 503 7.74 -9.95 -25.36
CA ARG A 503 6.94 -11.16 -25.08
C ARG A 503 7.38 -11.87 -23.80
N PHE A 504 8.69 -11.90 -23.53
CA PHE A 504 9.25 -12.46 -22.33
C PHE A 504 9.73 -11.35 -21.40
N GLN A 505 9.35 -11.41 -20.15
CA GLN A 505 9.90 -10.57 -19.08
C GLN A 505 10.28 -11.44 -17.89
N ASN A 506 11.42 -11.13 -17.29
CA ASN A 506 11.85 -11.69 -16.03
C ASN A 506 12.27 -10.54 -15.10
N ALA A 507 11.91 -10.63 -13.85
CA ALA A 507 12.30 -9.71 -12.79
C ALA A 507 12.82 -10.52 -11.60
N PHE A 508 14.14 -10.55 -11.44
CA PHE A 508 14.82 -11.19 -10.32
C PHE A 508 15.21 -10.14 -9.29
N THR A 509 14.92 -10.39 -8.02
CA THR A 509 15.24 -9.46 -6.92
C THR A 509 15.91 -10.21 -5.77
N LEU A 510 17.02 -9.67 -5.28
CA LEU A 510 17.73 -10.11 -4.08
C LEU A 510 17.63 -9.01 -3.03
N LYS A 511 17.34 -9.37 -1.77
CA LYS A 511 17.21 -8.42 -0.65
C LYS A 511 18.02 -8.88 0.55
N ASP A 512 18.71 -7.95 1.19
CA ASP A 512 19.31 -8.13 2.51
C ASP A 512 18.55 -7.28 3.53
N PHE A 513 18.08 -7.94 4.59
CA PHE A 513 17.28 -7.34 5.66
C PHE A 513 18.12 -7.27 6.93
N LEU A 514 18.44 -6.07 7.37
CA LEU A 514 19.18 -5.82 8.59
C LEU A 514 18.28 -5.18 9.64
N PHE A 515 18.37 -5.62 10.88
CA PHE A 515 17.68 -4.93 11.96
C PHE A 515 18.46 -4.95 13.27
N SER A 516 18.20 -3.94 14.08
CA SER A 516 18.69 -3.83 15.43
C SER A 516 17.64 -3.24 16.34
N SER A 517 17.38 -3.89 17.47
CA SER A 517 16.43 -3.40 18.47
C SER A 517 17.11 -3.30 19.84
N ARG A 518 16.64 -2.33 20.63
CA ARG A 518 16.98 -2.18 22.05
C ARG A 518 15.70 -1.97 22.82
N SER A 519 15.45 -2.86 23.78
CA SER A 519 14.29 -2.82 24.65
C SER A 519 14.64 -3.37 26.02
N ARG A 520 13.66 -3.45 26.93
CA ARG A 520 13.79 -4.19 28.18
C ARG A 520 12.81 -5.35 28.19
N SER A 521 13.31 -6.52 28.61
CA SER A 521 12.44 -7.67 28.85
C SER A 521 11.83 -7.53 30.23
N ILE A 522 10.50 -7.50 30.30
CA ILE A 522 9.74 -7.48 31.55
C ILE A 522 9.32 -8.92 31.82
N ASP A 523 9.80 -9.50 32.89
CA ASP A 523 9.27 -10.75 33.40
C ASP A 523 8.26 -10.44 34.51
N ILE A 524 6.99 -10.51 34.15
CA ILE A 524 5.88 -10.20 35.05
C ILE A 524 5.68 -11.22 36.17
N TYR A 525 6.40 -12.36 36.13
CA TYR A 525 6.33 -13.44 37.11
C TYR A 525 7.51 -13.45 38.06
N SER A 526 8.53 -12.65 37.80
CA SER A 526 9.70 -12.53 38.66
C SER A 526 9.84 -11.10 39.18
N VAL A 527 10.21 -10.97 40.45
CA VAL A 527 10.53 -9.70 41.07
C VAL A 527 11.84 -9.08 40.53
N LYS A 528 12.42 -9.69 39.46
CA LYS A 528 13.68 -9.24 38.88
C LYS A 528 13.49 -7.95 38.10
N GLU A 529 14.42 -7.03 38.25
CA GLU A 529 14.46 -5.82 37.45
C GLU A 529 14.48 -6.15 35.94
N PRO A 530 13.74 -5.37 35.10
CA PRO A 530 13.72 -5.55 33.66
C PRO A 530 15.11 -5.46 33.05
N GLN A 531 15.54 -6.54 32.39
CA GLN A 531 16.87 -6.63 31.83
C GLN A 531 16.95 -5.98 30.45
N PRO A 532 17.99 -5.20 30.14
CA PRO A 532 18.18 -4.65 28.82
C PRO A 532 18.48 -5.77 27.81
N VAL A 533 17.75 -5.73 26.69
CA VAL A 533 17.95 -6.67 25.58
C VAL A 533 18.31 -5.89 24.32
N LYS A 534 19.38 -6.33 23.67
CA LYS A 534 19.80 -5.83 22.37
C LYS A 534 19.83 -6.98 21.39
N THR A 535 19.20 -6.83 20.26
CA THR A 535 19.20 -7.80 19.15
C THR A 535 19.70 -7.11 17.89
N SER A 536 20.58 -7.78 17.15
CA SER A 536 21.03 -7.32 15.82
C SER A 536 21.24 -8.54 14.95
N LYS A 537 20.60 -8.59 13.78
CA LYS A 537 20.66 -9.71 12.84
C LYS A 537 20.45 -9.22 11.40
N ASN A 538 20.88 -10.05 10.45
CA ASN A 538 20.60 -9.89 9.04
C ASN A 538 19.99 -11.17 8.44
N TYR A 539 19.25 -11.02 7.35
CA TYR A 539 18.59 -12.12 6.64
C TYR A 539 18.49 -11.79 5.16
N ILE A 540 18.66 -12.82 4.34
CA ILE A 540 18.58 -12.70 2.88
C ILE A 540 17.24 -13.28 2.41
N GLY A 541 16.60 -12.56 1.50
CA GLY A 541 15.44 -13.00 0.74
C GLY A 541 15.64 -12.77 -0.74
N PHE A 542 14.90 -13.52 -1.56
CA PHE A 542 14.91 -13.33 -3.01
C PHE A 542 13.56 -13.67 -3.63
N SER A 543 13.32 -13.12 -4.80
CA SER A 543 12.13 -13.39 -5.59
C SER A 543 12.43 -13.34 -7.07
N ASP A 544 11.71 -14.14 -7.84
CA ASP A 544 11.81 -14.20 -9.28
C ASP A 544 10.41 -14.24 -9.89
N ALA A 545 10.16 -13.41 -10.88
CA ALA A 545 8.88 -13.32 -11.57
C ALA A 545 9.09 -13.36 -13.07
N ILE A 546 8.33 -14.21 -13.75
CA ILE A 546 8.42 -14.44 -15.18
C ILE A 546 7.06 -14.23 -15.82
N ARG A 547 7.04 -13.56 -16.97
CA ARG A 547 5.87 -13.46 -17.83
C ARG A 547 6.24 -13.86 -19.25
N TYR A 548 5.36 -14.65 -19.89
CA TYR A 548 5.46 -14.98 -21.31
C TYR A 548 4.13 -14.68 -22.01
N LYS A 549 4.14 -13.85 -23.03
CA LYS A 549 3.00 -13.55 -23.90
C LYS A 549 2.97 -14.52 -25.08
N PHE A 550 1.98 -15.42 -25.09
CA PHE A 550 1.73 -16.29 -26.24
C PHE A 550 1.16 -15.48 -27.41
N THR A 551 0.21 -14.61 -27.11
CA THR A 551 -0.39 -13.65 -28.03
C THR A 551 -0.42 -12.26 -27.37
N ASN A 552 -0.94 -11.25 -28.05
CA ASN A 552 -1.15 -9.93 -27.46
C ASN A 552 -2.18 -9.95 -26.32
N ASP A 553 -3.07 -10.94 -26.33
CA ASP A 553 -4.19 -11.06 -25.40
C ASP A 553 -3.97 -12.13 -24.34
N LEU A 554 -3.14 -13.14 -24.58
CA LEU A 554 -2.94 -14.28 -23.69
C LEU A 554 -1.51 -14.35 -23.18
N MET A 555 -1.35 -14.36 -21.83
CA MET A 555 -0.06 -14.45 -21.19
C MET A 555 -0.06 -15.38 -19.98
N LEU A 556 1.07 -16.04 -19.79
CA LEU A 556 1.40 -16.84 -18.61
C LEU A 556 2.29 -16.02 -17.67
N LYS A 557 2.02 -16.09 -16.40
CA LYS A 557 2.83 -15.51 -15.33
C LYS A 557 3.23 -16.61 -14.37
N ALA A 558 4.49 -16.66 -14.02
CA ALA A 558 4.99 -17.57 -13.00
C ALA A 558 5.88 -16.79 -12.04
N SER A 559 5.82 -17.11 -10.75
CA SER A 559 6.72 -16.49 -9.81
C SER A 559 7.07 -17.40 -8.66
N PHE A 560 8.27 -17.20 -8.13
CA PHE A 560 8.80 -17.87 -6.94
C PHE A 560 9.38 -16.82 -5.99
N ASN A 561 9.19 -17.01 -4.70
CA ASN A 561 9.80 -16.15 -3.69
C ASN A 561 10.26 -16.94 -2.46
N SER A 562 11.35 -16.49 -1.87
CA SER A 562 11.80 -16.84 -0.53
C SER A 562 12.10 -15.54 0.21
N GLU A 563 11.12 -15.01 0.88
CA GLU A 563 11.15 -13.69 1.51
C GLU A 563 11.16 -13.79 3.03
N VAL A 564 11.71 -12.76 3.67
CA VAL A 564 11.82 -12.66 5.13
C VAL A 564 11.04 -11.44 5.61
N ARG A 565 10.27 -11.59 6.69
CA ARG A 565 9.65 -10.47 7.39
C ARG A 565 10.32 -10.26 8.73
N ILE A 566 10.96 -9.13 8.87
CA ILE A 566 11.46 -8.68 10.15
C ILE A 566 10.27 -8.35 11.06
N PRO A 567 10.30 -8.79 12.34
CA PRO A 567 9.29 -8.38 13.30
C PRO A 567 9.22 -6.85 13.40
N THR A 568 8.01 -6.31 13.49
CA THR A 568 7.82 -4.87 13.65
C THR A 568 8.29 -4.37 15.01
N SER A 569 8.42 -3.05 15.15
CA SER A 569 8.75 -2.44 16.44
C SER A 569 7.75 -2.81 17.52
N GLU A 570 6.43 -2.81 17.22
CA GLU A 570 5.40 -3.24 18.17
C GLU A 570 5.55 -4.69 18.61
N GLU A 571 5.93 -5.60 17.69
CA GLU A 571 6.16 -7.02 18.02
C GLU A 571 7.39 -7.21 18.91
N LEU A 572 8.50 -6.51 18.63
CA LEU A 572 9.76 -6.63 19.38
C LEU A 572 9.78 -5.84 20.68
N ILE A 573 9.23 -4.64 20.68
CA ILE A 573 9.38 -3.68 21.77
C ILE A 573 8.06 -3.31 22.45
N GLY A 574 6.93 -3.85 21.96
CA GLY A 574 5.61 -3.59 22.50
C GLY A 574 5.03 -2.23 22.12
N ASN A 575 3.87 -1.90 22.66
CA ASN A 575 3.17 -0.64 22.39
C ASN A 575 3.12 0.31 23.61
N GLY A 576 3.75 -0.07 24.72
CA GLY A 576 3.82 0.73 25.94
C GLY A 576 2.63 0.61 26.89
N TYR A 577 1.61 -0.22 26.58
CA TYR A 577 0.49 -0.41 27.52
C TYR A 577 -0.09 -1.84 27.55
N SER A 578 -0.47 -2.44 26.43
CA SER A 578 -1.14 -3.76 26.43
C SER A 578 -0.32 -4.85 25.75
N ILE A 579 0.69 -4.47 24.96
CA ILE A 579 1.56 -5.40 24.25
C ILE A 579 2.95 -5.35 24.87
N LEU A 580 3.33 -6.46 25.45
CA LEU A 580 4.65 -6.63 26.08
C LEU A 580 5.73 -6.85 25.03
N ALA A 581 6.94 -6.40 25.32
CA ALA A 581 8.11 -6.63 24.47
C ALA A 581 8.40 -8.13 24.28
N SER A 582 8.78 -8.51 23.08
CA SER A 582 9.19 -9.86 22.70
C SER A 582 10.51 -9.84 21.90
N PRO A 583 11.62 -9.46 22.52
CA PRO A 583 12.89 -9.20 21.83
C PRO A 583 13.56 -10.47 21.25
N ALA A 584 13.11 -11.66 21.66
CA ALA A 584 13.61 -12.96 21.20
C ALA A 584 12.92 -13.48 19.94
N LEU A 585 11.97 -12.73 19.36
CA LEU A 585 11.25 -13.14 18.15
C LEU A 585 12.23 -13.41 17.00
N LYS A 586 11.96 -14.51 16.32
CA LYS A 586 12.59 -14.83 15.04
C LYS A 586 11.79 -14.19 13.92
N PRO A 587 12.43 -13.70 12.85
CA PRO A 587 11.74 -13.30 11.64
C PRO A 587 10.94 -14.44 11.03
N GLU A 588 9.82 -14.10 10.43
CA GLU A 588 9.04 -15.03 9.62
C GLU A 588 9.72 -15.21 8.26
N ARG A 589 9.67 -16.40 7.72
CA ARG A 589 10.12 -16.70 6.36
C ARG A 589 8.98 -17.33 5.57
N THR A 590 8.76 -16.87 4.33
CA THR A 590 7.85 -17.53 3.40
C THR A 590 8.59 -18.02 2.18
N SER A 591 8.20 -19.20 1.71
CA SER A 591 8.59 -19.70 0.39
C SER A 591 7.32 -19.97 -0.39
N GLY A 592 7.21 -19.40 -1.59
CA GLY A 592 5.98 -19.42 -2.34
C GLY A 592 6.17 -19.56 -3.85
N VAL A 593 5.17 -20.18 -4.49
CA VAL A 593 5.07 -20.33 -5.95
C VAL A 593 3.71 -19.83 -6.40
N ASN A 594 3.68 -19.09 -7.51
CA ASN A 594 2.45 -18.67 -8.16
C ASN A 594 2.50 -19.04 -9.64
N LEU A 595 1.35 -19.42 -10.18
CA LEU A 595 1.16 -19.65 -11.61
C LEU A 595 -0.16 -19.01 -12.03
N GLY A 596 -0.12 -18.08 -12.99
CA GLY A 596 -1.28 -17.33 -13.45
C GLY A 596 -1.40 -17.36 -14.97
N LEU A 597 -2.63 -17.45 -15.46
CA LEU A 597 -2.98 -17.29 -16.86
C LEU A 597 -3.90 -16.07 -16.96
N LEU A 598 -3.46 -15.06 -17.72
CA LEU A 598 -4.24 -13.85 -17.98
C LEU A 598 -4.62 -13.77 -19.46
N TYR A 599 -5.92 -13.73 -19.72
CA TYR A 599 -6.50 -13.36 -21.01
C TYR A 599 -7.06 -11.95 -20.90
N ARG A 600 -6.62 -11.06 -21.79
CA ARG A 600 -7.03 -9.66 -21.81
C ARG A 600 -7.21 -9.19 -23.24
N HIS A 601 -8.45 -8.93 -23.62
CA HIS A 601 -8.81 -8.49 -24.96
C HIS A 601 -9.45 -7.10 -24.93
N ILE A 602 -8.99 -6.22 -25.83
CA ILE A 602 -9.60 -4.90 -26.03
C ILE A 602 -10.44 -5.00 -27.29
N LYS A 603 -11.74 -4.82 -27.14
CA LYS A 603 -12.69 -4.83 -28.26
C LYS A 603 -12.46 -3.65 -29.20
N ALA A 604 -12.98 -3.75 -30.40
CA ALA A 604 -12.89 -2.69 -31.41
C ALA A 604 -13.59 -1.38 -30.98
N ASP A 605 -14.60 -1.46 -30.13
CA ASP A 605 -15.32 -0.33 -29.51
C ASP A 605 -14.61 0.26 -28.29
N GLY A 606 -13.41 -0.22 -27.95
CA GLY A 606 -12.64 0.19 -26.79
C GLY A 606 -12.99 -0.51 -25.48
N GLY A 607 -14.02 -1.38 -25.48
CA GLY A 607 -14.41 -2.17 -24.32
C GLY A 607 -13.35 -3.22 -23.94
N LEU A 608 -13.22 -3.52 -22.66
CA LEU A 608 -12.28 -4.48 -22.09
C LEU A 608 -12.97 -5.80 -21.74
N ILE A 609 -12.34 -6.93 -22.06
CA ILE A 609 -12.64 -8.23 -21.46
C ILE A 609 -11.34 -8.75 -20.83
N GLU A 610 -11.39 -9.10 -19.57
CA GLU A 610 -10.23 -9.63 -18.84
C GLU A 610 -10.64 -10.82 -17.99
N VAL A 611 -9.91 -11.93 -18.12
CA VAL A 611 -10.08 -13.14 -17.31
C VAL A 611 -8.72 -13.57 -16.81
N GLU A 612 -8.59 -13.78 -15.50
CA GLU A 612 -7.35 -14.24 -14.87
C GLU A 612 -7.61 -15.42 -13.96
N LEU A 613 -6.84 -16.49 -14.12
CA LEU A 613 -6.81 -17.66 -13.26
C LEU A 613 -5.43 -17.75 -12.62
N ASN A 614 -5.38 -17.79 -11.28
CA ASN A 614 -4.14 -17.92 -10.53
C ASN A 614 -4.21 -19.12 -9.58
N GLY A 615 -3.16 -19.96 -9.59
CA GLY A 615 -2.89 -20.94 -8.55
C GLY A 615 -1.71 -20.50 -7.70
N PHE A 616 -1.75 -20.77 -6.40
CA PHE A 616 -0.66 -20.41 -5.50
C PHE A 616 -0.42 -21.46 -4.42
N TYR A 617 0.82 -21.54 -3.98
CA TYR A 617 1.28 -22.34 -2.85
C TYR A 617 2.31 -21.54 -2.07
N ASN A 618 2.11 -21.38 -0.74
CA ASN A 618 3.05 -20.72 0.14
C ASN A 618 3.24 -21.53 1.42
N GLN A 619 4.47 -21.61 1.89
CA GLN A 619 4.84 -22.14 3.20
C GLN A 619 5.46 -21.01 4.02
N LEU A 620 4.87 -20.75 5.17
CA LEU A 620 5.31 -19.76 6.15
C LEU A 620 5.93 -20.47 7.33
N GLU A 621 7.14 -20.10 7.70
CA GLU A 621 7.88 -20.60 8.86
C GLU A 621 8.01 -19.53 9.92
N ASP A 622 8.17 -19.96 11.19
CA ASP A 622 8.30 -19.08 12.36
C ASP A 622 7.20 -18.00 12.45
N MET A 623 5.99 -18.34 12.02
CA MET A 623 4.82 -17.44 12.05
C MET A 623 4.71 -16.75 13.40
N ILE A 624 4.66 -15.41 13.41
CA ILE A 624 4.49 -14.61 14.63
C ILE A 624 2.98 -14.45 14.90
N ARG A 625 2.55 -14.88 16.08
CA ARG A 625 1.15 -14.73 16.53
C ARG A 625 1.08 -13.84 17.75
N PHE A 626 0.03 -13.05 17.77
CA PHE A 626 -0.44 -12.34 18.95
C PHE A 626 -1.02 -13.38 19.94
N THR A 627 -0.49 -13.46 21.14
CA THR A 627 -0.85 -14.45 22.13
C THR A 627 -1.19 -13.71 23.43
N PRO A 628 -2.38 -13.95 24.01
CA PRO A 628 -2.67 -13.46 25.36
C PRO A 628 -1.59 -13.90 26.34
N ASP A 629 -1.22 -13.01 27.25
CA ASP A 629 -0.33 -13.35 28.36
C ASP A 629 -1.15 -13.83 29.57
N MET A 630 -0.50 -14.25 30.65
CA MET A 630 -1.21 -14.70 31.86
C MET A 630 -1.92 -13.56 32.58
N ILE A 631 -1.49 -12.32 32.40
CA ILE A 631 -2.29 -11.17 32.77
C ILE A 631 -3.35 -10.96 31.68
N PRO A 632 -4.64 -11.20 31.97
CA PRO A 632 -5.70 -10.89 31.04
C PRO A 632 -5.57 -9.45 30.53
N THR A 633 -5.86 -9.16 29.26
CA THR A 633 -5.68 -7.86 28.59
C THR A 633 -4.25 -7.46 28.25
N MET A 634 -3.23 -8.15 28.77
CA MET A 634 -1.88 -8.07 28.22
C MET A 634 -1.63 -9.21 27.25
N ALA A 635 -0.84 -8.93 26.25
CA ALA A 635 -0.47 -9.90 25.23
C ALA A 635 0.98 -9.70 24.79
N ARG A 636 1.53 -10.70 24.18
CA ARG A 636 2.81 -10.62 23.49
C ARG A 636 2.80 -11.39 22.19
N TYR A 637 3.70 -11.06 21.34
CA TYR A 637 3.93 -11.81 20.13
C TYR A 637 4.87 -12.99 20.40
N ARG A 638 4.56 -14.14 19.80
CA ARG A 638 5.39 -15.36 19.90
C ARG A 638 5.48 -16.02 18.54
N ASN A 639 6.60 -16.68 18.25
CA ASN A 639 6.68 -17.54 17.08
C ASN A 639 5.81 -18.77 17.30
N PHE A 640 4.79 -18.92 16.46
CA PHE A 640 3.83 -20.03 16.51
C PHE A 640 4.37 -21.26 15.80
N GLY A 641 5.11 -21.08 14.67
CA GLY A 641 5.66 -22.17 13.87
C GLY A 641 5.19 -22.10 12.41
N SER A 642 5.03 -23.28 11.77
CA SER A 642 4.87 -23.38 10.33
C SER A 642 3.41 -23.50 9.90
N VAL A 643 3.05 -22.77 8.85
CA VAL A 643 1.72 -22.74 8.22
C VAL A 643 1.88 -22.88 6.72
N ARG A 644 0.97 -23.65 6.09
CA ARG A 644 0.94 -23.82 4.64
C ARG A 644 -0.36 -23.26 4.08
N THR A 645 -0.25 -22.43 3.05
CA THR A 645 -1.39 -21.93 2.27
C THR A 645 -1.32 -22.45 0.83
N LYS A 646 -2.45 -22.91 0.29
CA LYS A 646 -2.62 -23.20 -1.14
C LYS A 646 -4.00 -22.75 -1.59
N GLY A 647 -4.13 -22.39 -2.86
CA GLY A 647 -5.43 -21.94 -3.35
C GLY A 647 -5.46 -21.62 -4.83
N ILE A 648 -6.66 -21.24 -5.25
CA ILE A 648 -6.99 -20.83 -6.62
C ILE A 648 -7.81 -19.56 -6.56
N GLU A 649 -7.50 -18.63 -7.44
CA GLU A 649 -8.20 -17.35 -7.64
C GLU A 649 -8.67 -17.27 -9.08
N LEU A 650 -9.92 -16.89 -9.29
CA LEU A 650 -10.49 -16.58 -10.61
C LEU A 650 -11.08 -15.18 -10.58
N GLU A 651 -10.72 -14.36 -11.55
CA GLU A 651 -11.30 -13.03 -11.78
C GLU A 651 -11.73 -12.94 -13.25
N ALA A 652 -12.96 -12.48 -13.47
CA ALA A 652 -13.46 -12.14 -14.79
C ALA A 652 -14.14 -10.77 -14.73
N LYS A 653 -13.82 -9.89 -15.67
CA LYS A 653 -14.43 -8.56 -15.73
C LYS A 653 -14.42 -8.04 -17.17
N GLY A 654 -15.42 -7.22 -17.49
CA GLY A 654 -15.44 -6.63 -18.82
C GLY A 654 -16.67 -5.78 -19.13
N ASP A 655 -16.50 -4.99 -20.17
CA ASP A 655 -17.59 -4.22 -20.78
C ASP A 655 -18.36 -5.15 -21.72
N ILE A 656 -19.52 -5.61 -21.29
CA ILE A 656 -20.41 -6.49 -22.09
C ILE A 656 -20.94 -5.73 -23.29
N CYS A 657 -21.40 -4.51 -23.04
CA CYS A 657 -21.78 -3.52 -24.02
C CYS A 657 -21.43 -2.11 -23.49
N PRO A 658 -21.57 -1.03 -24.29
CA PRO A 658 -21.25 0.32 -23.86
C PRO A 658 -22.02 0.82 -22.62
N LEU A 659 -23.10 0.14 -22.26
CA LEU A 659 -23.94 0.51 -21.11
C LEU A 659 -23.71 -0.37 -19.88
N LEU A 660 -23.12 -1.56 -20.06
CA LEU A 660 -23.04 -2.58 -19.00
C LEU A 660 -21.61 -3.10 -18.82
N TYR A 661 -21.07 -2.87 -17.65
CA TYR A 661 -19.85 -3.50 -17.15
C TYR A 661 -20.18 -4.52 -16.06
N LEU A 662 -19.56 -5.69 -16.14
CA LEU A 662 -19.70 -6.76 -15.14
C LEU A 662 -18.32 -7.16 -14.61
N TYR A 663 -18.31 -7.58 -13.36
CA TYR A 663 -17.17 -8.31 -12.81
C TYR A 663 -17.64 -9.43 -11.88
N ALA A 664 -16.86 -10.51 -11.86
CA ALA A 664 -17.04 -11.60 -10.92
C ALA A 664 -15.67 -12.11 -10.50
N ASN A 665 -15.50 -12.45 -9.24
CA ASN A 665 -14.30 -13.12 -8.78
C ASN A 665 -14.60 -14.15 -7.69
N GLY A 666 -13.72 -15.14 -7.58
CA GLY A 666 -13.80 -16.18 -6.57
C GLY A 666 -12.42 -16.57 -6.08
N THR A 667 -12.33 -16.89 -4.80
CA THR A 667 -11.10 -17.34 -4.14
C THR A 667 -11.40 -18.55 -3.30
N TYR A 668 -10.68 -19.63 -3.56
CA TYR A 668 -10.57 -20.76 -2.65
C TYR A 668 -9.15 -20.83 -2.11
N GLN A 669 -9.01 -20.83 -0.78
CA GLN A 669 -7.73 -20.88 -0.08
C GLN A 669 -7.81 -21.86 1.09
N ASP A 670 -6.77 -22.67 1.27
CA ASP A 670 -6.68 -23.66 2.33
C ASP A 670 -5.40 -23.43 3.14
N LEU A 671 -5.57 -22.79 4.29
CA LEU A 671 -4.50 -22.41 5.21
C LEU A 671 -4.46 -23.41 6.37
N ARG A 672 -3.36 -24.17 6.52
CA ARG A 672 -3.23 -25.24 7.50
C ARG A 672 -2.02 -25.10 8.39
N ASP A 673 -2.18 -25.52 9.65
CA ASP A 673 -1.09 -25.76 10.58
C ASP A 673 -0.32 -27.02 10.16
N VAL A 674 0.97 -26.88 9.85
CA VAL A 674 1.82 -27.98 9.42
C VAL A 674 2.92 -28.34 10.43
N ARG A 675 2.86 -27.80 11.64
CA ARG A 675 3.80 -28.15 12.71
C ARG A 675 3.68 -29.62 13.08
N LYS A 676 4.80 -30.27 13.29
CA LYS A 676 4.85 -31.67 13.75
C LYS A 676 4.62 -31.78 15.26
N THR A 677 5.27 -30.89 16.03
CA THR A 677 5.24 -30.88 17.49
C THR A 677 4.81 -29.50 18.01
N ILE A 678 4.41 -29.45 19.25
CA ILE A 678 4.20 -28.19 19.98
C ILE A 678 5.55 -27.50 20.15
N PRO A 679 5.71 -26.19 19.86
CA PRO A 679 6.98 -25.46 19.96
C PRO A 679 7.63 -25.63 21.33
N GLY A 680 8.91 -26.04 21.33
CA GLY A 680 9.69 -26.25 22.56
C GLY A 680 9.43 -27.58 23.28
N THR A 681 8.67 -28.49 22.67
CA THR A 681 8.38 -29.82 23.23
C THR A 681 8.52 -30.92 22.16
N GLU A 682 8.56 -32.17 22.57
CA GLU A 682 8.47 -33.35 21.69
C GLU A 682 7.03 -33.84 21.49
N VAL A 683 6.07 -33.18 22.13
CA VAL A 683 4.65 -33.56 22.07
C VAL A 683 4.10 -33.31 20.68
N GLU A 684 3.43 -34.31 20.11
CA GLU A 684 2.79 -34.17 18.80
C GLU A 684 1.73 -33.04 18.82
N ASN A 685 1.73 -32.23 17.77
CA ASN A 685 0.80 -31.12 17.65
C ASN A 685 -0.63 -31.60 17.34
N PRO A 686 -1.62 -31.45 18.24
CA PRO A 686 -2.99 -31.90 18.02
C PRO A 686 -3.71 -31.14 16.89
N THR A 687 -3.22 -29.97 16.52
CA THR A 687 -3.80 -29.15 15.43
C THR A 687 -3.14 -29.37 14.08
N ARG A 688 -2.23 -30.37 13.97
CA ARG A 688 -1.54 -30.68 12.74
C ARG A 688 -2.52 -30.99 11.61
N ASN A 689 -2.32 -30.36 10.46
CA ASN A 689 -3.17 -30.40 9.27
C ASN A 689 -4.58 -29.83 9.45
N MET A 690 -4.92 -29.23 10.59
CA MET A 690 -6.16 -28.48 10.76
C MET A 690 -6.07 -27.13 10.07
N ARG A 691 -7.22 -26.61 9.61
CA ARG A 691 -7.29 -25.25 9.08
C ARG A 691 -6.98 -24.24 10.18
N ILE A 692 -6.19 -23.23 9.84
CA ILE A 692 -5.97 -22.08 10.73
C ILE A 692 -7.31 -21.38 10.94
N PRO A 693 -7.72 -21.20 12.21
CA PRO A 693 -8.99 -20.59 12.52
C PRO A 693 -9.03 -19.10 12.16
N ASN A 694 -10.24 -18.61 12.04
CA ASN A 694 -10.55 -17.20 11.77
C ASN A 694 -10.02 -16.71 10.40
N VAL A 695 -9.90 -17.62 9.43
CA VAL A 695 -9.53 -17.34 8.05
C VAL A 695 -10.59 -17.91 7.11
N PRO A 696 -11.33 -17.08 6.37
CA PRO A 696 -12.26 -17.54 5.36
C PRO A 696 -11.54 -18.33 4.27
N TYR A 697 -12.11 -19.46 3.83
CA TYR A 697 -11.49 -20.30 2.82
C TYR A 697 -12.20 -20.28 1.46
N LEU A 698 -13.43 -19.77 1.39
CA LEU A 698 -14.18 -19.63 0.15
C LEU A 698 -14.89 -18.28 0.12
N LEU A 699 -14.58 -17.50 -0.89
CA LEU A 699 -15.05 -16.14 -1.09
C LEU A 699 -15.48 -15.98 -2.54
N ALA A 700 -16.52 -15.18 -2.77
CA ALA A 700 -16.92 -14.79 -4.12
C ALA A 700 -17.51 -13.37 -4.11
N ASN A 701 -17.23 -12.62 -5.15
CA ASN A 701 -17.81 -11.30 -5.35
C ASN A 701 -18.35 -11.20 -6.77
N PHE A 702 -19.42 -10.45 -6.91
CA PHE A 702 -20.03 -10.10 -8.18
C PHE A 702 -20.41 -8.63 -8.17
N GLY A 703 -20.25 -7.93 -9.29
CA GLY A 703 -20.73 -6.57 -9.45
C GLY A 703 -21.16 -6.25 -10.86
N ALA A 704 -22.07 -5.30 -10.95
CA ALA A 704 -22.63 -4.79 -12.19
C ALA A 704 -22.70 -3.26 -12.15
N GLU A 705 -22.36 -2.63 -13.25
CA GLU A 705 -22.50 -1.20 -13.45
C GLU A 705 -23.25 -0.95 -14.75
N LEU A 706 -24.39 -0.27 -14.63
CA LEU A 706 -25.11 0.30 -15.75
C LEU A 706 -24.76 1.79 -15.78
N HIS A 707 -24.30 2.29 -16.90
CA HIS A 707 -24.01 3.72 -17.07
C HIS A 707 -24.59 4.25 -18.38
N LYS A 708 -25.09 5.45 -18.30
CA LYS A 708 -25.63 6.14 -19.48
C LYS A 708 -25.40 7.63 -19.38
N GLU A 709 -24.78 8.16 -20.41
CA GLU A 709 -24.64 9.60 -20.59
C GLU A 709 -25.97 10.24 -21.01
N ASN A 710 -26.19 11.45 -20.52
CA ASN A 710 -27.32 12.31 -20.92
C ASN A 710 -28.70 11.66 -20.78
N LEU A 711 -28.92 10.83 -19.77
CA LEU A 711 -30.15 10.07 -19.53
C LEU A 711 -31.38 10.95 -19.40
N PHE A 712 -31.27 12.15 -18.79
CA PHE A 712 -32.38 13.09 -18.57
C PHE A 712 -32.45 14.22 -19.58
N GLY A 713 -31.75 14.09 -20.73
CA GLY A 713 -31.63 15.14 -21.73
C GLY A 713 -30.60 16.21 -21.35
N GLY A 714 -30.10 16.96 -22.34
CA GLY A 714 -28.98 17.89 -22.14
C GLY A 714 -27.61 17.22 -22.26
N SER A 715 -26.52 18.02 -22.27
CA SER A 715 -25.15 17.54 -22.40
C SER A 715 -24.41 17.60 -21.07
N GLY A 716 -23.39 16.76 -20.93
CA GLY A 716 -22.49 16.79 -19.77
C GLY A 716 -23.07 16.20 -18.48
N GLN A 717 -23.94 15.22 -18.62
CA GLN A 717 -24.52 14.44 -17.52
C GLN A 717 -24.09 12.96 -17.65
N ASN A 718 -23.89 12.29 -16.54
CA ASN A 718 -23.70 10.84 -16.53
C ASN A 718 -24.43 10.22 -15.34
N THR A 719 -25.21 9.17 -15.62
CA THR A 719 -25.95 8.42 -14.60
C THR A 719 -25.38 7.01 -14.52
N ARG A 720 -25.05 6.57 -13.32
CA ARG A 720 -24.50 5.24 -13.05
C ARG A 720 -25.33 4.55 -11.98
N LEU A 721 -25.74 3.33 -12.26
CA LEU A 721 -26.36 2.42 -11.28
C LEU A 721 -25.37 1.28 -11.03
N LEU A 722 -24.94 1.14 -9.80
CA LEU A 722 -23.95 0.16 -9.37
C LEU A 722 -24.60 -0.83 -8.42
N PHE A 723 -24.23 -2.08 -8.58
CA PHE A 723 -24.64 -3.19 -7.71
C PHE A 723 -23.43 -4.07 -7.42
N ASP A 724 -23.25 -4.43 -6.15
CA ASP A 724 -22.20 -5.33 -5.68
C ASP A 724 -22.79 -6.38 -4.75
N ALA A 725 -22.32 -7.61 -4.86
CA ALA A 725 -22.66 -8.71 -3.97
C ALA A 725 -21.38 -9.40 -3.50
N SER A 726 -21.29 -9.68 -2.21
CA SER A 726 -20.14 -10.36 -1.60
C SER A 726 -20.62 -11.57 -0.81
N TYR A 727 -20.00 -12.72 -1.05
CA TYR A 727 -20.25 -13.99 -0.38
C TYR A 727 -19.02 -14.48 0.35
N ILE A 728 -19.19 -14.82 1.62
CA ILE A 728 -18.17 -15.48 2.45
C ILE A 728 -18.78 -16.73 3.05
N HIS A 729 -18.19 -17.88 2.76
CA HIS A 729 -18.64 -19.14 3.33
C HIS A 729 -18.27 -19.24 4.81
N GLN A 730 -19.05 -19.99 5.60
CA GLN A 730 -18.80 -20.19 7.02
C GLN A 730 -17.40 -20.74 7.30
N TYR A 731 -16.81 -20.34 8.39
CA TYR A 731 -15.50 -20.82 8.83
C TYR A 731 -15.40 -20.84 10.36
N PHE A 732 -14.45 -21.64 10.89
CA PHE A 732 -14.25 -21.72 12.33
C PHE A 732 -13.51 -20.49 12.89
N TYR A 733 -13.94 -20.08 14.07
CA TYR A 733 -13.27 -19.02 14.84
C TYR A 733 -12.10 -19.59 15.67
N ASP A 734 -12.23 -20.82 16.18
CA ASP A 734 -11.19 -21.59 16.86
C ASP A 734 -10.81 -22.85 16.05
N PHE A 735 -9.74 -23.56 16.44
CA PHE A 735 -9.41 -24.83 15.79
C PHE A 735 -10.54 -25.85 15.94
N GLU A 736 -10.83 -26.54 14.87
CA GLU A 736 -11.83 -27.61 14.85
C GLU A 736 -11.25 -28.92 15.45
N VAL A 737 -10.93 -28.89 16.75
CA VAL A 737 -10.37 -30.05 17.46
C VAL A 737 -11.41 -31.11 17.77
N SER A 738 -12.69 -30.81 17.60
CA SER A 738 -13.84 -31.68 17.85
C SER A 738 -14.97 -31.39 16.89
N LYS A 739 -15.76 -32.41 16.50
CA LYS A 739 -17.00 -32.20 15.74
C LYS A 739 -18.06 -31.37 16.45
N TYR A 740 -17.90 -31.14 17.75
CA TYR A 740 -18.78 -30.31 18.57
C TYR A 740 -18.34 -28.85 18.66
N GLN A 741 -17.34 -28.44 17.86
CA GLN A 741 -16.90 -27.03 17.82
C GLN A 741 -18.02 -26.13 17.28
N GLU A 742 -18.60 -25.30 18.15
CA GLU A 742 -19.73 -24.42 17.81
C GLU A 742 -19.31 -23.00 17.44
N ARG A 743 -18.09 -22.60 17.81
CA ARG A 743 -17.59 -21.25 17.49
C ARG A 743 -17.29 -21.10 16.02
N LYS A 744 -18.32 -20.76 15.24
CA LYS A 744 -18.25 -20.54 13.80
C LYS A 744 -18.64 -19.10 13.47
N ILE A 745 -17.98 -18.55 12.46
CA ILE A 745 -18.45 -17.36 11.77
C ILE A 745 -19.40 -17.86 10.69
N PRO A 746 -20.68 -17.48 10.71
CA PRO A 746 -21.67 -17.99 9.77
C PRO A 746 -21.44 -17.47 8.36
N THR A 747 -21.98 -18.18 7.38
CA THR A 747 -22.03 -17.71 5.99
C THR A 747 -22.69 -16.33 5.93
N SER A 748 -22.03 -15.42 5.22
CA SER A 748 -22.57 -14.10 4.95
C SER A 748 -22.68 -13.83 3.46
N MET A 749 -23.81 -13.21 3.08
CA MET A 749 -24.02 -12.67 1.74
C MET A 749 -24.58 -11.25 1.92
N THR A 750 -23.82 -10.26 1.47
CA THR A 750 -24.20 -8.85 1.49
C THR A 750 -24.38 -8.33 0.08
N MET A 751 -25.30 -7.40 -0.08
CA MET A 751 -25.60 -6.74 -1.33
C MET A 751 -25.58 -5.24 -1.11
N ASP A 752 -24.90 -4.53 -1.98
CA ASP A 752 -24.75 -3.08 -1.95
C ASP A 752 -25.24 -2.50 -3.28
N ALA A 753 -25.84 -1.30 -3.25
CA ALA A 753 -26.20 -0.59 -4.47
C ALA A 753 -25.90 0.90 -4.31
N ALA A 754 -25.65 1.56 -5.44
CA ALA A 754 -25.53 3.01 -5.49
C ALA A 754 -26.09 3.55 -6.79
N LEU A 755 -26.75 4.71 -6.68
CA LEU A 755 -27.13 5.55 -7.81
C LEU A 755 -26.27 6.81 -7.76
N GLU A 756 -25.49 7.02 -8.80
CA GLU A 756 -24.63 8.19 -8.95
C GLU A 756 -25.10 8.99 -10.18
N HIS A 757 -25.27 10.28 -10.01
CA HIS A 757 -25.59 11.18 -11.07
C HIS A 757 -24.63 12.38 -11.05
N SER A 758 -23.95 12.60 -12.18
CA SER A 758 -23.10 13.77 -12.38
C SER A 758 -23.73 14.72 -13.40
N PHE A 759 -23.52 16.02 -13.22
CA PHE A 759 -24.01 17.06 -14.10
C PHE A 759 -23.01 18.23 -14.19
N CYS A 760 -23.24 19.14 -15.13
CA CYS A 760 -22.35 20.26 -15.44
C CYS A 760 -20.92 19.78 -15.79
N ASN A 761 -20.75 18.76 -16.64
CA ASN A 761 -19.47 18.16 -17.00
C ASN A 761 -18.70 17.64 -15.77
N ASP A 762 -19.37 16.80 -14.97
CA ASP A 762 -18.86 16.20 -13.73
C ASP A 762 -18.43 17.20 -12.63
N ARG A 763 -18.86 18.47 -12.71
CA ARG A 763 -18.61 19.43 -11.63
C ARG A 763 -19.37 19.09 -10.37
N TRP A 764 -20.59 18.62 -10.50
CA TRP A 764 -21.42 18.18 -9.40
C TRP A 764 -21.69 16.68 -9.53
N ILE A 765 -21.49 15.96 -8.46
CA ILE A 765 -21.74 14.52 -8.39
C ILE A 765 -22.55 14.26 -7.13
N ILE A 766 -23.71 13.65 -7.30
CA ILE A 766 -24.56 13.21 -6.19
C ILE A 766 -24.60 11.69 -6.22
N THR A 767 -24.27 11.05 -5.10
CA THR A 767 -24.28 9.60 -4.94
C THR A 767 -25.22 9.23 -3.80
N LEU A 768 -26.26 8.47 -4.10
CA LEU A 768 -27.09 7.78 -3.11
C LEU A 768 -26.60 6.35 -3.03
N LYS A 769 -26.23 5.88 -1.84
CA LYS A 769 -25.73 4.54 -1.64
C LYS A 769 -26.45 3.81 -0.52
N ALA A 770 -26.62 2.51 -0.70
CA ALA A 770 -27.13 1.61 0.32
C ALA A 770 -26.24 0.37 0.41
N LYS A 771 -25.73 0.08 1.59
CA LYS A 771 -24.89 -1.08 1.86
C LYS A 771 -25.65 -2.07 2.72
N ASN A 772 -25.36 -3.36 2.52
CA ASN A 772 -26.08 -4.46 3.19
C ASN A 772 -27.61 -4.28 3.05
N LEU A 773 -28.07 -4.18 1.81
CA LEU A 773 -29.48 -3.95 1.46
C LEU A 773 -30.47 -4.86 2.19
N THR A 774 -30.10 -6.13 2.34
CA THR A 774 -30.90 -7.18 3.00
C THR A 774 -30.84 -7.10 4.53
N ASN A 775 -30.09 -6.16 5.09
CA ASN A 775 -29.89 -5.97 6.52
C ASN A 775 -29.44 -7.27 7.23
N ARG A 776 -28.60 -8.06 6.57
CA ARG A 776 -28.03 -9.29 7.14
C ARG A 776 -27.11 -8.99 8.29
N ARG A 777 -27.20 -9.80 9.33
CA ARG A 777 -26.23 -9.81 10.42
C ARG A 777 -24.92 -10.43 9.91
N VAL A 778 -23.87 -9.62 9.85
CA VAL A 778 -22.54 -10.04 9.44
C VAL A 778 -21.62 -10.07 10.65
N LEU A 779 -20.90 -11.16 10.81
CA LEU A 779 -19.82 -11.29 11.79
C LEU A 779 -18.49 -11.40 11.03
N SER A 780 -17.52 -10.62 11.38
CA SER A 780 -16.13 -10.78 10.92
C SER A 780 -15.22 -11.37 11.99
N GLU A 781 -15.62 -11.25 13.24
CA GLU A 781 -15.04 -11.89 14.42
C GLU A 781 -16.17 -12.42 15.30
N PHE A 782 -15.86 -13.45 16.09
CA PHE A 782 -16.84 -13.99 17.02
C PHE A 782 -17.32 -12.92 17.99
N ASN A 783 -18.62 -12.85 18.21
CA ASN A 783 -19.28 -11.90 19.10
C ASN A 783 -19.11 -10.41 18.73
N ARG A 784 -18.66 -10.09 17.52
CA ARG A 784 -18.49 -8.71 17.01
C ARG A 784 -19.32 -8.49 15.74
N PRO A 785 -20.63 -8.29 15.84
CA PRO A 785 -21.45 -8.00 14.68
C PRO A 785 -21.11 -6.63 14.09
N LEU A 786 -21.07 -6.58 12.77
CA LEU A 786 -20.89 -5.36 12.00
C LEU A 786 -22.19 -4.54 11.97
N PRO A 787 -22.13 -3.25 11.61
CA PRO A 787 -23.31 -2.43 11.37
C PRO A 787 -24.26 -3.12 10.38
N GLY A 788 -25.56 -2.99 10.61
CA GLY A 788 -26.58 -3.45 9.68
C GLY A 788 -26.63 -2.63 8.41
N ARG A 789 -27.83 -2.43 7.83
CA ARG A 789 -28.00 -1.63 6.62
C ARG A 789 -27.54 -0.19 6.83
N TYR A 790 -26.71 0.28 5.91
CA TYR A 790 -26.25 1.65 5.84
C TYR A 790 -26.87 2.33 4.61
N ILE A 791 -27.44 3.50 4.80
CA ILE A 791 -27.91 4.37 3.73
C ILE A 791 -27.17 5.70 3.88
N GLY A 792 -26.62 6.20 2.80
CA GLY A 792 -25.87 7.45 2.78
C GLY A 792 -26.05 8.24 1.49
N ILE A 793 -25.92 9.55 1.61
CA ILE A 793 -25.88 10.48 0.49
C ILE A 793 -24.56 11.23 0.52
N LYS A 794 -23.92 11.34 -0.66
CA LYS A 794 -22.68 12.09 -0.86
C LYS A 794 -22.90 13.14 -1.93
N ILE A 795 -22.50 14.36 -1.65
CA ILE A 795 -22.48 15.46 -2.59
C ILE A 795 -21.01 15.85 -2.77
N ARG A 796 -20.59 15.96 -4.03
CA ARG A 796 -19.25 16.37 -4.40
C ARG A 796 -19.29 17.48 -5.42
N TYR A 797 -18.46 18.49 -5.19
CA TYR A 797 -18.21 19.55 -6.15
C TYR A 797 -16.75 19.52 -6.59
N LEU A 798 -16.55 19.54 -7.90
CA LEU A 798 -15.24 19.40 -8.52
C LEU A 798 -15.01 20.54 -9.50
N PHE A 799 -13.91 21.25 -9.33
CA PHE A 799 -13.45 22.27 -10.25
C PHE A 799 -12.03 21.94 -10.72
N LYS A 800 -11.84 21.87 -12.04
CA LYS A 800 -10.58 21.49 -12.68
C LYS A 800 -10.11 22.62 -13.58
#